data_5558f771e3865ef5425246506c89585b
#
_entry.id   5558f771e3865ef5425246506c89585b
#
_cell.length_a   1.000
_cell.length_b   1.000
_cell.length_c   1.000
_cell.angle_alpha   90.00
_cell.angle_beta   90.00
_cell.angle_gamma   90.00
#
_symmetry.space_group_name_H-M   'P 1'
#
loop_
_entity.id
_entity.type
_entity.pdbx_description
1 polymer ?
#
loop_
_entity_poly.entity_id
_entity_poly.type
_entity_poly.pdbx_seq_one_letter_code
_entity_poly.pdbx_strand_id
1 'polypeptide(L)'
;MQFQQTDDKKPLEQFGRNLVEEVKNGKMDPVIGRDEEIRNVIRILTRKTKNNPVLIGEPGVGKTAIVEGLAQRIVKGDVPEGLKECVLYELDMSALIAGASYRGQFEERLKGVLKEVKESEGRIILFIDEIHTIVGAGKTDGAMDAGNMLKPMLARGELHCIGATTLDEYRMYIEKDPALERRFQQVLVREPSIEDTVSILRGLKERFELHHAVRIHDRAIVAAAELSNRYITERFLPDKAIDLIDEACAMIRTEIDSMPQELDAVTRRIMQLEIEEQALRKEKDEASKKRLEQLQEELTKLKSSSEGMRQQWEAEKKTLQGIQKKRESLDKYRRDLDEAESKYDLNKAAELRHGKIPALEKEIQEMEKQLENGSDTRILREEVTSEEIASIVSRWTGIPVTKLVEGEREKLLRLKNTLHERVVGQDNAVQLVTEAVWRARAGIKDPHRPIGSFLFLGPTGVGKTELAKALAAQLFDSEEHFIRIDMSEYMEKHSVSRLVGAPPGYIGYEEGGQLTEAVRRNPYSVVLLDEIEKAHPDVANILLQILDDGRITDSQGRMVNFTNTVVILTSNIGSSYLMEAQKDDAAVEDLVMAALRQHFKPELLNRMDDIILFHALSEEHFTAIAWKYVEQLVKRVAEQEITLDVAQDVIDWVVEQGADPQFGARPLKRFVQRYIETAVAKELLRGEVLPGETLHINMRDGQCVVEK
;
A
#
# COMPACT_ATOMS: atom_id res chain seq x y z
N MET A 1 -47.36 21.72 21.59
CA MET A 1 -47.51 20.25 21.67
C MET A 1 -47.86 19.73 20.30
N GLN A 2 -46.85 19.30 19.55
CA GLN A 2 -47.05 18.50 18.35
C GLN A 2 -46.57 17.10 18.70
N PHE A 3 -47.51 16.20 18.86
CA PHE A 3 -47.25 14.77 18.92
C PHE A 3 -46.76 14.35 17.54
N GLN A 4 -45.47 14.00 17.43
CA GLN A 4 -44.97 13.24 16.28
C GLN A 4 -45.71 11.89 16.27
N GLN A 5 -46.35 11.61 15.17
CA GLN A 5 -46.85 10.28 14.84
C GLN A 5 -45.66 9.31 14.91
N THR A 6 -45.67 8.42 15.88
CA THR A 6 -44.84 7.24 15.94
C THR A 6 -45.27 6.35 14.80
N ASP A 7 -44.40 6.18 13.81
CA ASP A 7 -44.50 5.15 12.77
C ASP A 7 -44.74 3.80 13.49
N ASP A 8 -45.80 3.10 13.11
CA ASP A 8 -46.22 1.78 13.67
C ASP A 8 -45.30 0.63 13.19
N LYS A 9 -44.03 0.89 12.93
CA LYS A 9 -43.04 -0.11 12.53
C LYS A 9 -42.65 -0.94 13.76
N LYS A 10 -42.57 -2.25 13.57
CA LYS A 10 -42.05 -3.16 14.58
C LYS A 10 -40.61 -2.83 14.95
N PRO A 11 -40.18 -3.02 16.22
CA PRO A 11 -38.84 -2.71 16.66
C PRO A 11 -37.72 -3.35 15.80
N LEU A 12 -37.91 -4.58 15.32
CA LEU A 12 -36.96 -5.25 14.41
C LEU A 12 -36.85 -4.56 13.05
N GLU A 13 -37.92 -4.03 12.50
CA GLU A 13 -37.92 -3.30 11.24
C GLU A 13 -37.31 -1.88 11.37
N GLN A 14 -37.32 -1.35 12.60
CA GLN A 14 -36.73 -0.04 12.89
C GLN A 14 -35.23 -0.10 13.16
N PHE A 15 -34.74 -1.15 13.80
CA PHE A 15 -33.35 -1.28 14.28
C PHE A 15 -32.62 -2.48 13.67
N GLY A 16 -33.23 -3.17 12.72
CA GLY A 16 -32.63 -4.32 12.04
C GLY A 16 -32.88 -4.31 10.55
N ARG A 17 -32.00 -5.02 9.85
CA ARG A 17 -32.02 -5.21 8.40
C ARG A 17 -32.37 -6.68 8.11
N ASN A 18 -33.41 -6.91 7.32
CA ASN A 18 -33.81 -8.26 6.93
C ASN A 18 -32.99 -8.77 5.73
N LEU A 19 -31.99 -9.59 6.03
CA LEU A 19 -31.05 -10.09 5.01
C LEU A 19 -31.74 -11.05 4.01
N VAL A 20 -32.72 -11.85 4.47
CA VAL A 20 -33.48 -12.77 3.60
C VAL A 20 -34.33 -12.01 2.58
N GLU A 21 -34.92 -10.89 2.99
CA GLU A 21 -35.72 -10.05 2.11
C GLU A 21 -34.84 -9.30 1.09
N GLU A 22 -33.67 -8.86 1.51
CA GLU A 22 -32.73 -8.21 0.61
C GLU A 22 -32.18 -9.16 -0.46
N VAL A 23 -31.92 -10.43 -0.11
CA VAL A 23 -31.59 -11.47 -1.09
C VAL A 23 -32.73 -11.65 -2.09
N LYS A 24 -34.00 -11.75 -1.62
CA LYS A 24 -35.16 -11.86 -2.50
C LYS A 24 -35.31 -10.68 -3.45
N ASN A 25 -34.93 -9.49 -2.99
CA ASN A 25 -34.94 -8.27 -3.78
C ASN A 25 -33.71 -8.10 -4.69
N GLY A 26 -32.78 -9.07 -4.73
CA GLY A 26 -31.57 -9.02 -5.57
C GLY A 26 -30.55 -7.95 -5.17
N LYS A 27 -30.62 -7.45 -3.94
CA LYS A 27 -29.71 -6.37 -3.46
C LYS A 27 -28.39 -6.86 -2.89
N MET A 28 -28.25 -8.17 -2.65
CA MET A 28 -27.05 -8.75 -2.08
C MET A 28 -26.08 -9.27 -3.13
N ASP A 29 -24.80 -9.18 -2.81
CA ASP A 29 -23.72 -9.72 -3.62
C ASP A 29 -23.62 -11.25 -3.52
N PRO A 30 -23.17 -11.95 -4.57
CA PRO A 30 -22.95 -13.39 -4.50
C PRO A 30 -21.80 -13.69 -3.54
N VAL A 31 -22.01 -14.63 -2.63
CA VAL A 31 -20.95 -15.08 -1.71
C VAL A 31 -20.21 -16.26 -2.30
N ILE A 32 -18.89 -16.14 -2.39
CA ILE A 32 -18.01 -17.11 -3.05
C ILE A 32 -16.92 -17.55 -2.07
N GLY A 33 -16.59 -18.84 -2.11
CA GLY A 33 -15.43 -19.40 -1.38
C GLY A 33 -15.60 -19.54 0.13
N ARG A 34 -16.84 -19.48 0.67
CA ARG A 34 -17.15 -19.60 2.12
C ARG A 34 -18.08 -20.78 2.45
N ASP A 35 -18.11 -21.78 1.58
CA ASP A 35 -19.03 -22.92 1.72
C ASP A 35 -18.82 -23.75 2.99
N GLU A 36 -17.59 -23.93 3.43
CA GLU A 36 -17.27 -24.70 4.64
C GLU A 36 -17.73 -23.97 5.90
N GLU A 37 -17.45 -22.68 5.98
CA GLU A 37 -17.85 -21.86 7.11
C GLU A 37 -19.37 -21.76 7.20
N ILE A 38 -20.07 -21.53 6.08
CA ILE A 38 -21.53 -21.49 6.03
C ILE A 38 -22.13 -22.82 6.48
N ARG A 39 -21.61 -23.98 5.99
CA ARG A 39 -22.05 -25.31 6.43
C ARG A 39 -21.81 -25.51 7.94
N ASN A 40 -20.70 -25.01 8.45
CA ASN A 40 -20.37 -25.10 9.86
C ASN A 40 -21.35 -24.25 10.70
N VAL A 41 -21.68 -23.04 10.27
CA VAL A 41 -22.70 -22.18 10.89
C VAL A 41 -24.07 -22.88 10.90
N ILE A 42 -24.53 -23.44 9.78
CA ILE A 42 -25.74 -24.20 9.66
C ILE A 42 -25.75 -25.37 10.67
N ARG A 43 -24.65 -26.13 10.71
CA ARG A 43 -24.52 -27.28 11.64
C ARG A 43 -24.58 -26.83 13.11
N ILE A 44 -24.02 -25.68 13.47
CA ILE A 44 -24.06 -25.15 14.83
C ILE A 44 -25.47 -24.71 15.17
N LEU A 45 -26.15 -23.98 14.30
CA LEU A 45 -27.53 -23.51 14.50
C LEU A 45 -28.53 -24.66 14.75
N THR A 46 -28.30 -25.84 14.18
CA THR A 46 -29.14 -27.02 14.35
C THR A 46 -28.84 -27.85 15.61
N ARG A 47 -27.84 -27.47 16.42
CA ARG A 47 -27.48 -28.18 17.66
C ARG A 47 -28.51 -27.92 18.78
N LYS A 48 -28.63 -28.87 19.67
CA LYS A 48 -29.47 -28.73 20.86
C LYS A 48 -28.89 -27.77 21.92
N THR A 49 -27.58 -27.69 22.00
CA THR A 49 -26.83 -26.85 22.95
C THR A 49 -25.65 -26.20 22.23
N LYS A 50 -25.19 -25.04 22.68
CA LYS A 50 -24.18 -24.25 22.03
C LYS A 50 -24.53 -24.01 20.55
N ASN A 51 -25.77 -23.62 20.32
CA ASN A 51 -26.36 -23.43 18.99
C ASN A 51 -26.20 -21.98 18.44
N ASN A 52 -25.41 -21.17 19.09
CA ASN A 52 -25.12 -19.81 18.64
C ASN A 52 -23.67 -19.78 18.11
N PRO A 53 -23.44 -19.67 16.79
CA PRO A 53 -22.11 -19.53 16.23
C PRO A 53 -21.56 -18.12 16.50
N VAL A 54 -20.27 -18.03 16.74
CA VAL A 54 -19.55 -16.76 16.72
C VAL A 54 -18.42 -16.85 15.69
N LEU A 55 -18.46 -15.97 14.69
CA LEU A 55 -17.47 -15.85 13.63
C LEU A 55 -16.28 -15.05 14.17
N ILE A 56 -15.12 -15.69 14.21
CA ILE A 56 -13.91 -15.10 14.76
C ILE A 56 -12.87 -14.98 13.64
N GLY A 57 -12.37 -13.78 13.39
CA GLY A 57 -11.36 -13.54 12.38
C GLY A 57 -10.95 -12.09 12.32
N GLU A 58 -9.88 -11.82 11.61
CA GLU A 58 -9.35 -10.47 11.40
C GLU A 58 -10.37 -9.55 10.70
N PRO A 59 -10.22 -8.23 10.80
CA PRO A 59 -11.06 -7.28 10.06
C PRO A 59 -10.93 -7.52 8.54
N GLY A 60 -12.03 -7.41 7.81
CA GLY A 60 -12.00 -7.51 6.36
C GLY A 60 -11.87 -8.92 5.76
N VAL A 61 -11.83 -10.00 6.57
CA VAL A 61 -11.75 -11.38 6.04
C VAL A 61 -13.10 -11.92 5.51
N GLY A 62 -14.19 -11.16 5.60
CA GLY A 62 -15.49 -11.55 5.07
C GLY A 62 -16.40 -12.29 6.07
N LYS A 63 -16.37 -11.94 7.36
CA LYS A 63 -17.27 -12.52 8.37
C LYS A 63 -18.75 -12.27 8.04
N THR A 64 -19.09 -11.05 7.67
CA THR A 64 -20.46 -10.66 7.29
C THR A 64 -20.94 -11.39 6.04
N ALA A 65 -20.06 -11.61 5.06
CA ALA A 65 -20.37 -12.37 3.85
C ALA A 65 -20.82 -13.82 4.13
N ILE A 66 -20.31 -14.47 5.18
CA ILE A 66 -20.76 -15.81 5.58
C ILE A 66 -22.24 -15.78 5.99
N VAL A 67 -22.67 -14.75 6.67
CA VAL A 67 -24.04 -14.57 7.11
C VAL A 67 -24.97 -14.24 5.94
N GLU A 68 -24.50 -13.41 5.02
CA GLU A 68 -25.18 -13.13 3.75
C GLU A 68 -25.32 -14.40 2.89
N GLY A 69 -24.26 -15.23 2.82
CA GLY A 69 -24.32 -16.52 2.16
C GLY A 69 -25.30 -17.50 2.80
N LEU A 70 -25.46 -17.47 4.13
CA LEU A 70 -26.49 -18.22 4.81
C LEU A 70 -27.90 -17.73 4.39
N ALA A 71 -28.12 -16.42 4.33
CA ALA A 71 -29.39 -15.86 3.85
C ALA A 71 -29.71 -16.30 2.41
N GLN A 72 -28.71 -16.33 1.53
CA GLN A 72 -28.86 -16.83 0.15
C GLN A 72 -29.24 -18.31 0.09
N ARG A 73 -28.65 -19.15 0.96
CA ARG A 73 -29.02 -20.56 1.04
C ARG A 73 -30.40 -20.78 1.60
N ILE A 74 -30.84 -19.97 2.57
CA ILE A 74 -32.21 -20.01 3.09
C ILE A 74 -33.21 -19.71 1.95
N VAL A 75 -32.99 -18.68 1.18
CA VAL A 75 -33.86 -18.31 0.04
C VAL A 75 -33.88 -19.40 -1.03
N LYS A 76 -32.76 -20.04 -1.33
CA LYS A 76 -32.66 -21.17 -2.26
C LYS A 76 -33.23 -22.48 -1.71
N GLY A 77 -33.57 -22.55 -0.41
CA GLY A 77 -33.99 -23.77 0.24
C GLY A 77 -32.90 -24.82 0.50
N ASP A 78 -31.63 -24.43 0.31
CA ASP A 78 -30.43 -25.29 0.52
C ASP A 78 -29.97 -25.27 1.99
N VAL A 79 -30.96 -25.50 2.88
CA VAL A 79 -30.75 -25.59 4.32
C VAL A 79 -31.67 -26.69 4.90
N PRO A 80 -31.35 -27.23 6.09
CA PRO A 80 -32.26 -28.18 6.79
C PRO A 80 -33.67 -27.61 7.00
N GLU A 81 -34.67 -28.49 7.06
CA GLU A 81 -36.10 -28.13 7.20
C GLU A 81 -36.36 -27.07 8.29
N GLY A 82 -35.70 -27.22 9.44
CA GLY A 82 -35.90 -26.28 10.57
C GLY A 82 -35.37 -24.85 10.31
N LEU A 83 -34.58 -24.62 9.24
CA LEU A 83 -34.07 -23.31 8.89
C LEU A 83 -34.72 -22.70 7.64
N LYS A 84 -35.55 -23.45 6.91
CA LYS A 84 -36.16 -22.97 5.65
C LYS A 84 -37.13 -21.80 5.85
N GLU A 85 -37.82 -21.76 6.99
CA GLU A 85 -38.76 -20.69 7.31
C GLU A 85 -38.16 -19.61 8.21
N CYS A 86 -36.85 -19.70 8.51
CA CYS A 86 -36.15 -18.72 9.32
C CYS A 86 -35.89 -17.43 8.56
N VAL A 87 -36.01 -16.32 9.28
CA VAL A 87 -35.66 -14.99 8.82
C VAL A 87 -34.39 -14.54 9.54
N LEU A 88 -33.44 -14.01 8.81
CA LEU A 88 -32.18 -13.56 9.34
C LEU A 88 -32.16 -12.02 9.38
N TYR A 89 -32.07 -11.47 10.60
CA TYR A 89 -31.97 -10.02 10.82
C TYR A 89 -30.60 -9.63 11.31
N GLU A 90 -29.98 -8.70 10.64
CA GLU A 90 -28.79 -7.99 11.11
C GLU A 90 -29.24 -6.86 12.05
N LEU A 91 -28.71 -6.83 13.27
CA LEU A 91 -29.04 -5.83 14.28
C LEU A 91 -28.09 -4.64 14.16
N ASP A 92 -28.64 -3.46 13.86
CA ASP A 92 -27.89 -2.21 13.82
C ASP A 92 -27.73 -1.63 15.23
N MET A 93 -26.57 -1.88 15.82
CA MET A 93 -26.22 -1.38 17.15
C MET A 93 -26.10 0.15 17.18
N SER A 94 -25.65 0.76 16.09
CA SER A 94 -25.50 2.20 15.98
C SER A 94 -26.88 2.89 15.99
N ALA A 95 -27.85 2.33 15.26
CA ALA A 95 -29.24 2.82 15.27
C ALA A 95 -29.93 2.68 16.64
N LEU A 96 -29.62 1.61 17.36
CA LEU A 96 -30.13 1.40 18.73
C LEU A 96 -29.62 2.46 19.71
N ILE A 97 -28.37 2.87 19.57
CA ILE A 97 -27.71 3.86 20.44
C ILE A 97 -28.02 5.29 19.99
N ALA A 98 -28.15 5.55 18.69
CA ALA A 98 -28.37 6.88 18.14
C ALA A 98 -29.66 7.52 18.69
N GLY A 99 -29.52 8.75 19.22
CA GLY A 99 -30.63 9.49 19.78
C GLY A 99 -31.20 8.95 21.13
N ALA A 100 -30.55 7.97 21.76
CA ALA A 100 -30.85 7.56 23.11
C ALA A 100 -30.19 8.57 24.07
N SER A 101 -30.98 9.53 24.58
CA SER A 101 -30.52 10.58 25.49
C SER A 101 -30.14 10.07 26.87
N TYR A 102 -30.58 8.87 27.25
CA TYR A 102 -30.26 8.22 28.51
C TYR A 102 -30.36 6.69 28.41
N ARG A 103 -29.68 5.99 29.30
CA ARG A 103 -29.51 4.54 29.36
C ARG A 103 -30.83 3.76 29.21
N GLY A 104 -31.94 4.23 29.83
CA GLY A 104 -33.22 3.57 29.78
C GLY A 104 -33.83 3.45 28.38
N GLN A 105 -33.57 4.39 27.48
CA GLN A 105 -34.11 4.37 26.12
C GLN A 105 -33.48 3.27 25.27
N PHE A 106 -32.15 3.08 25.37
CA PHE A 106 -31.44 1.99 24.69
C PHE A 106 -31.94 0.63 25.22
N GLU A 107 -32.03 0.47 26.56
CA GLU A 107 -32.53 -0.77 27.16
C GLU A 107 -33.97 -1.07 26.73
N GLU A 108 -34.81 -0.07 26.61
CA GLU A 108 -36.20 -0.21 26.17
C GLU A 108 -36.30 -0.64 24.70
N ARG A 109 -35.51 -0.03 23.82
CA ARG A 109 -35.40 -0.41 22.39
C ARG A 109 -34.93 -1.85 22.24
N LEU A 110 -33.83 -2.21 22.92
CA LEU A 110 -33.28 -3.57 22.86
C LEU A 110 -34.30 -4.60 23.46
N LYS A 111 -34.99 -4.28 24.55
CA LYS A 111 -36.07 -5.12 25.08
C LYS A 111 -37.20 -5.32 24.09
N GLY A 112 -37.56 -4.28 23.33
CA GLY A 112 -38.55 -4.38 22.26
C GLY A 112 -38.15 -5.38 21.18
N VAL A 113 -36.91 -5.26 20.68
CA VAL A 113 -36.33 -6.19 19.70
C VAL A 113 -36.29 -7.62 20.22
N LEU A 114 -35.76 -7.82 21.42
CA LEU A 114 -35.68 -9.16 22.05
C LEU A 114 -37.00 -9.79 22.32
N LYS A 115 -38.05 -9.00 22.65
CA LYS A 115 -39.41 -9.48 22.83
C LYS A 115 -39.99 -10.01 21.51
N GLU A 116 -39.78 -9.27 20.40
CA GLU A 116 -40.26 -9.69 19.08
C GLU A 116 -39.55 -10.99 18.62
N VAL A 117 -38.24 -11.11 18.85
CA VAL A 117 -37.46 -12.32 18.56
C VAL A 117 -38.03 -13.51 19.37
N LYS A 118 -38.31 -13.32 20.65
CA LYS A 118 -38.89 -14.37 21.51
C LYS A 118 -40.28 -14.81 21.04
N GLU A 119 -41.12 -13.87 20.64
CA GLU A 119 -42.49 -14.14 20.15
C GLU A 119 -42.49 -14.87 18.80
N SER A 120 -41.36 -14.86 18.05
CA SER A 120 -41.23 -15.60 16.80
C SER A 120 -41.02 -17.11 16.97
N GLU A 121 -40.87 -17.61 18.20
CA GLU A 121 -40.67 -19.04 18.50
C GLU A 121 -39.48 -19.68 17.73
N GLY A 122 -38.39 -18.95 17.61
CA GLY A 122 -37.14 -19.42 16.97
C GLY A 122 -37.08 -19.27 15.45
N ARG A 123 -38.08 -18.62 14.82
CA ARG A 123 -38.05 -18.32 13.39
C ARG A 123 -37.18 -17.13 13.02
N ILE A 124 -36.74 -16.33 13.99
CA ILE A 124 -35.87 -15.20 13.80
C ILE A 124 -34.46 -15.56 14.31
N ILE A 125 -33.46 -15.41 13.46
CA ILE A 125 -32.03 -15.50 13.79
C ILE A 125 -31.49 -14.10 13.76
N LEU A 126 -30.89 -13.65 14.89
CA LEU A 126 -30.22 -12.34 14.93
C LEU A 126 -28.75 -12.49 14.53
N PHE A 127 -28.31 -11.66 13.62
CA PHE A 127 -26.87 -11.42 13.38
C PHE A 127 -26.44 -10.15 14.10
N ILE A 128 -25.38 -10.24 14.87
CA ILE A 128 -24.81 -9.12 15.61
C ILE A 128 -23.34 -9.01 15.21
N ASP A 129 -23.07 -8.03 14.37
CA ASP A 129 -21.68 -7.70 14.07
C ASP A 129 -21.06 -6.98 15.28
N GLU A 130 -19.75 -7.11 15.46
CA GLU A 130 -19.02 -6.59 16.61
C GLU A 130 -19.69 -6.93 17.96
N ILE A 131 -20.06 -8.20 18.15
CA ILE A 131 -20.81 -8.66 19.35
C ILE A 131 -20.12 -8.27 20.66
N HIS A 132 -18.81 -8.02 20.65
CA HIS A 132 -18.06 -7.53 21.81
C HIS A 132 -18.56 -6.17 22.33
N THR A 133 -19.14 -5.33 21.46
CA THR A 133 -19.71 -4.02 21.84
C THR A 133 -20.88 -4.16 22.81
N ILE A 134 -21.66 -5.23 22.66
CA ILE A 134 -22.77 -5.53 23.55
C ILE A 134 -22.29 -6.08 24.89
N VAL A 135 -21.24 -6.91 24.87
CA VAL A 135 -20.74 -7.63 26.03
C VAL A 135 -19.73 -6.79 26.83
N GLY A 136 -18.98 -5.93 26.19
CA GLY A 136 -17.92 -5.12 26.79
C GLY A 136 -18.39 -3.80 27.38
N ALA A 137 -19.57 -3.33 27.07
CA ALA A 137 -20.09 -2.03 27.44
C ALA A 137 -20.34 -1.80 28.94
N GLY A 138 -20.01 -2.75 29.81
CA GLY A 138 -20.34 -2.71 31.23
C GLY A 138 -19.19 -2.38 32.21
N LYS A 139 -17.97 -2.08 31.72
CA LYS A 139 -16.81 -1.94 32.64
C LYS A 139 -16.38 -0.51 32.98
N THR A 140 -16.94 0.49 32.35
CA THR A 140 -16.76 1.90 32.73
C THR A 140 -18.00 2.40 33.46
N ASP A 141 -17.82 3.19 34.52
CA ASP A 141 -18.92 3.79 35.29
C ASP A 141 -19.89 4.51 34.35
N GLY A 142 -21.08 3.92 34.18
CA GLY A 142 -22.18 4.44 33.33
C GLY A 142 -22.35 3.76 31.97
N ALA A 143 -21.57 2.74 31.60
CA ALA A 143 -21.73 2.04 30.33
C ALA A 143 -22.88 0.99 30.37
N MET A 144 -23.51 0.80 29.20
CA MET A 144 -24.72 -0.02 29.00
C MET A 144 -24.38 -1.53 29.08
N ASP A 145 -25.00 -2.27 30.00
CA ASP A 145 -24.78 -3.72 30.09
C ASP A 145 -25.89 -4.48 29.34
N ALA A 146 -25.87 -4.41 28.01
CA ALA A 146 -26.75 -5.16 27.15
C ALA A 146 -26.51 -6.68 27.23
N GLY A 147 -25.31 -7.10 27.62
CA GLY A 147 -24.96 -8.50 27.85
C GLY A 147 -25.83 -9.19 28.87
N ASN A 148 -26.20 -8.49 29.94
CA ASN A 148 -27.08 -9.04 30.97
C ASN A 148 -28.54 -9.29 30.52
N MET A 149 -28.95 -8.64 29.42
CA MET A 149 -30.28 -8.89 28.83
C MET A 149 -30.25 -10.07 27.87
N LEU A 150 -29.17 -10.29 27.15
CA LEU A 150 -29.00 -11.40 26.21
C LEU A 150 -28.74 -12.74 26.93
N LYS A 151 -27.95 -12.74 28.01
CA LYS A 151 -27.54 -13.94 28.75
C LYS A 151 -28.71 -14.85 29.15
N PRO A 152 -29.84 -14.36 29.74
CA PRO A 152 -30.97 -15.21 30.11
C PRO A 152 -31.66 -15.86 28.91
N MET A 153 -31.79 -15.16 27.81
CA MET A 153 -32.44 -15.66 26.58
C MET A 153 -31.59 -16.70 25.86
N LEU A 154 -30.27 -16.44 25.75
CA LEU A 154 -29.29 -17.42 25.28
C LEU A 154 -29.24 -18.67 26.14
N ALA A 155 -29.38 -18.49 27.46
CA ALA A 155 -29.40 -19.61 28.42
C ALA A 155 -30.59 -20.52 28.27
N ARG A 156 -31.75 -19.95 27.95
CA ARG A 156 -33.01 -20.70 27.79
C ARG A 156 -33.23 -21.22 26.37
N GLY A 157 -32.37 -20.85 25.42
CA GLY A 157 -32.55 -21.18 23.99
C GLY A 157 -33.70 -20.39 23.32
N GLU A 158 -34.08 -19.26 23.91
CA GLU A 158 -35.13 -18.36 23.39
C GLU A 158 -34.60 -17.41 22.32
N LEU A 159 -33.29 -17.33 22.17
CA LEU A 159 -32.59 -16.50 21.20
C LEU A 159 -31.60 -17.34 20.37
N HIS A 160 -31.76 -17.29 19.05
CA HIS A 160 -30.79 -17.76 18.09
C HIS A 160 -29.99 -16.57 17.59
N CYS A 161 -28.66 -16.60 17.80
CA CYS A 161 -27.79 -15.50 17.49
C CYS A 161 -26.53 -15.97 16.76
N ILE A 162 -26.13 -15.23 15.73
CA ILE A 162 -24.83 -15.34 15.10
C ILE A 162 -24.03 -14.09 15.50
N GLY A 163 -22.91 -14.24 16.15
CA GLY A 163 -22.01 -13.13 16.46
C GLY A 163 -20.84 -13.05 15.50
N ALA A 164 -20.29 -11.87 15.29
CA ALA A 164 -19.00 -11.69 14.63
C ALA A 164 -18.10 -10.79 15.50
N THR A 165 -16.80 -11.10 15.55
CA THR A 165 -15.81 -10.34 16.31
C THR A 165 -14.38 -10.70 15.87
N THR A 166 -13.37 -9.98 16.35
CA THR A 166 -11.97 -10.37 16.18
C THR A 166 -11.53 -11.38 17.25
N LEU A 167 -10.36 -12.01 17.07
CA LEU A 167 -9.83 -12.99 18.00
C LEU A 167 -9.50 -12.35 19.36
N ASP A 168 -8.92 -11.16 19.35
CA ASP A 168 -8.55 -10.44 20.57
C ASP A 168 -9.75 -9.97 21.35
N GLU A 169 -10.76 -9.43 20.68
CA GLU A 169 -12.03 -9.03 21.30
C GLU A 169 -12.80 -10.23 21.86
N TYR A 170 -12.80 -11.36 21.15
CA TYR A 170 -13.37 -12.60 21.66
C TYR A 170 -12.73 -13.02 22.98
N ARG A 171 -11.39 -13.05 23.03
CA ARG A 171 -10.63 -13.37 24.27
C ARG A 171 -10.88 -12.38 25.40
N MET A 172 -10.97 -11.08 25.06
CA MET A 172 -11.14 -10.02 26.06
C MET A 172 -12.53 -10.00 26.68
N TYR A 173 -13.57 -10.24 25.88
CA TYR A 173 -14.96 -9.96 26.27
C TYR A 173 -15.84 -11.22 26.39
N ILE A 174 -15.69 -12.21 25.52
CA ILE A 174 -16.57 -13.39 25.49
C ILE A 174 -15.96 -14.56 26.27
N GLU A 175 -14.70 -14.88 26.05
CA GLU A 175 -14.03 -16.01 26.70
C GLU A 175 -13.90 -15.82 28.22
N LYS A 176 -13.77 -14.56 28.68
CA LYS A 176 -13.71 -14.24 30.12
C LYS A 176 -15.06 -14.32 30.82
N ASP A 177 -16.17 -14.45 30.09
CA ASP A 177 -17.51 -14.61 30.66
C ASP A 177 -18.00 -16.05 30.51
N PRO A 178 -17.98 -16.86 31.58
CA PRO A 178 -18.32 -18.28 31.52
C PRO A 178 -19.79 -18.54 31.07
N ALA A 179 -20.66 -17.55 31.20
CA ALA A 179 -22.07 -17.70 30.78
C ALA A 179 -22.21 -17.59 29.26
N LEU A 180 -21.41 -16.73 28.61
CA LEU A 180 -21.38 -16.57 27.17
C LEU A 180 -20.53 -17.65 26.49
N GLU A 181 -19.37 -17.97 27.01
CA GLU A 181 -18.48 -19.01 26.48
C GLU A 181 -19.19 -20.36 26.33
N ARG A 182 -20.05 -20.72 27.30
CA ARG A 182 -20.81 -21.96 27.25
C ARG A 182 -21.98 -21.95 26.24
N ARG A 183 -22.32 -20.81 25.65
CA ARG A 183 -23.46 -20.63 24.73
C ARG A 183 -23.03 -20.40 23.29
N PHE A 184 -21.86 -19.81 23.09
CA PHE A 184 -21.32 -19.59 21.78
C PHE A 184 -20.39 -20.73 21.34
N GLN A 185 -20.45 -21.06 20.05
CA GLN A 185 -19.50 -21.97 19.40
C GLN A 185 -18.68 -21.19 18.39
N GLN A 186 -17.37 -21.25 18.53
CA GLN A 186 -16.42 -20.56 17.67
C GLN A 186 -16.44 -21.16 16.24
N VAL A 187 -16.42 -20.27 15.26
CA VAL A 187 -16.16 -20.55 13.85
C VAL A 187 -15.01 -19.64 13.40
N LEU A 188 -13.86 -20.21 13.21
CA LEU A 188 -12.68 -19.45 12.78
C LEU A 188 -12.80 -19.13 11.29
N VAL A 189 -12.76 -17.83 10.98
CA VAL A 189 -12.76 -17.29 9.62
C VAL A 189 -11.35 -16.83 9.28
N ARG A 190 -10.69 -17.60 8.44
CA ARG A 190 -9.32 -17.29 8.01
C ARG A 190 -9.31 -16.35 6.83
N GLU A 191 -8.19 -15.64 6.67
CA GLU A 191 -7.91 -14.91 5.44
C GLU A 191 -7.91 -15.86 4.25
N PRO A 192 -8.62 -15.55 3.14
CA PRO A 192 -8.64 -16.40 1.96
C PRO A 192 -7.27 -16.39 1.25
N SER A 193 -7.00 -17.43 0.49
CA SER A 193 -5.82 -17.48 -0.39
C SER A 193 -5.92 -16.47 -1.53
N ILE A 194 -4.81 -16.21 -2.22
CA ILE A 194 -4.82 -15.36 -3.43
C ILE A 194 -5.77 -15.95 -4.49
N GLU A 195 -5.78 -17.26 -4.69
CA GLU A 195 -6.64 -17.95 -5.65
C GLU A 195 -8.12 -17.79 -5.30
N ASP A 196 -8.46 -17.96 -4.02
CA ASP A 196 -9.83 -17.75 -3.54
C ASP A 196 -10.24 -16.28 -3.70
N THR A 197 -9.33 -15.35 -3.41
CA THR A 197 -9.56 -13.91 -3.58
C THR A 197 -9.83 -13.54 -5.05
N VAL A 198 -9.05 -14.07 -5.99
CA VAL A 198 -9.29 -13.90 -7.43
C VAL A 198 -10.69 -14.41 -7.81
N SER A 199 -11.08 -15.56 -7.26
CA SER A 199 -12.41 -16.15 -7.50
C SER A 199 -13.54 -15.26 -6.95
N ILE A 200 -13.35 -14.69 -5.75
CA ILE A 200 -14.28 -13.74 -5.14
C ILE A 200 -14.40 -12.48 -6.01
N LEU A 201 -13.28 -11.88 -6.42
CA LEU A 201 -13.28 -10.68 -7.25
C LEU A 201 -13.93 -10.92 -8.62
N ARG A 202 -13.71 -12.09 -9.24
CA ARG A 202 -14.39 -12.47 -10.49
C ARG A 202 -15.90 -12.53 -10.32
N GLY A 203 -16.38 -13.01 -9.18
CA GLY A 203 -17.81 -13.04 -8.88
C GLY A 203 -18.43 -11.67 -8.60
N LEU A 204 -17.63 -10.72 -8.10
CA LEU A 204 -18.06 -9.34 -7.86
C LEU A 204 -17.91 -8.45 -9.10
N LYS A 205 -17.12 -8.87 -10.10
CA LYS A 205 -16.76 -8.09 -11.28
C LYS A 205 -17.95 -7.42 -11.95
N GLU A 206 -19.00 -8.19 -12.31
CA GLU A 206 -20.16 -7.66 -13.04
C GLU A 206 -20.85 -6.54 -12.27
N ARG A 207 -20.89 -6.60 -10.94
CA ARG A 207 -21.51 -5.58 -10.10
C ARG A 207 -20.70 -4.30 -10.05
N PHE A 208 -19.37 -4.39 -9.94
CA PHE A 208 -18.49 -3.22 -10.03
C PHE A 208 -18.55 -2.57 -11.40
N GLU A 209 -18.56 -3.38 -12.46
CA GLU A 209 -18.71 -2.89 -13.83
C GLU A 209 -20.03 -2.15 -14.06
N LEU A 210 -21.12 -2.65 -13.46
CA LEU A 210 -22.44 -1.98 -13.53
C LEU A 210 -22.48 -0.70 -12.69
N HIS A 211 -21.93 -0.74 -11.48
CA HIS A 211 -21.96 0.40 -10.55
C HIS A 211 -21.15 1.59 -11.09
N HIS A 212 -19.93 1.33 -11.52
CA HIS A 212 -19.00 2.36 -11.98
C HIS A 212 -19.10 2.62 -13.50
N ALA A 213 -19.81 1.78 -14.24
CA ALA A 213 -19.92 1.85 -15.71
C ALA A 213 -18.55 1.80 -16.42
N VAL A 214 -17.65 0.98 -15.91
CA VAL A 214 -16.31 0.72 -16.44
C VAL A 214 -16.13 -0.77 -16.68
N ARG A 215 -15.16 -1.16 -17.49
CA ARG A 215 -14.82 -2.57 -17.75
C ARG A 215 -13.59 -2.96 -16.94
N ILE A 216 -13.60 -4.16 -16.36
CA ILE A 216 -12.48 -4.66 -15.55
C ILE A 216 -11.82 -5.82 -16.28
N HIS A 217 -10.53 -5.71 -16.59
CA HIS A 217 -9.77 -6.80 -17.15
C HIS A 217 -9.50 -7.90 -16.11
N ASP A 218 -9.48 -9.16 -16.54
CA ASP A 218 -9.14 -10.27 -15.64
C ASP A 218 -7.73 -10.12 -15.05
N ARG A 219 -6.80 -9.56 -15.82
CA ARG A 219 -5.44 -9.24 -15.33
C ARG A 219 -5.44 -8.21 -14.19
N ALA A 220 -6.39 -7.27 -14.18
CA ALA A 220 -6.53 -6.32 -13.07
C ALA A 220 -6.99 -7.02 -11.80
N ILE A 221 -7.90 -7.98 -11.91
CA ILE A 221 -8.37 -8.80 -10.79
C ILE A 221 -7.23 -9.60 -10.17
N VAL A 222 -6.45 -10.28 -11.01
CA VAL A 222 -5.26 -11.02 -10.55
C VAL A 222 -4.25 -10.07 -9.90
N ALA A 223 -3.94 -8.94 -10.55
CA ALA A 223 -3.04 -7.92 -10.03
C ALA A 223 -3.53 -7.35 -8.68
N ALA A 224 -4.83 -7.09 -8.52
CA ALA A 224 -5.39 -6.61 -7.26
C ALA A 224 -5.17 -7.59 -6.10
N ALA A 225 -5.38 -8.89 -6.32
CA ALA A 225 -5.15 -9.92 -5.32
C ALA A 225 -3.66 -10.08 -4.99
N GLU A 226 -2.79 -10.17 -6.00
CA GLU A 226 -1.35 -10.37 -5.81
C GLU A 226 -0.66 -9.15 -5.21
N LEU A 227 -0.90 -7.95 -5.76
CA LEU A 227 -0.26 -6.72 -5.33
C LEU A 227 -0.75 -6.30 -3.93
N SER A 228 -2.05 -6.44 -3.64
CA SER A 228 -2.55 -6.16 -2.29
C SER A 228 -1.96 -7.10 -1.25
N ASN A 229 -1.88 -8.40 -1.55
CA ASN A 229 -1.29 -9.38 -0.64
C ASN A 229 0.19 -9.08 -0.36
N ARG A 230 0.93 -8.66 -1.40
CA ARG A 230 2.36 -8.41 -1.32
C ARG A 230 2.71 -7.07 -0.69
N TYR A 231 1.96 -6.01 -1.00
CA TYR A 231 2.35 -4.62 -0.68
C TYR A 231 1.51 -3.97 0.42
N ILE A 232 0.29 -4.46 0.67
CA ILE A 232 -0.59 -3.92 1.72
C ILE A 232 -0.61 -4.91 2.89
N THR A 233 0.25 -4.68 3.89
CA THR A 233 0.48 -5.61 5.00
C THR A 233 -0.40 -5.34 6.22
N GLU A 234 -0.99 -4.15 6.34
CA GLU A 234 -1.83 -3.75 7.50
C GLU A 234 -3.29 -4.17 7.37
N ARG A 235 -3.71 -4.70 6.22
CA ARG A 235 -5.09 -5.14 5.93
C ARG A 235 -5.10 -6.56 5.39
N PHE A 236 -6.24 -7.23 5.46
CA PHE A 236 -6.40 -8.64 5.09
C PHE A 236 -7.18 -8.80 3.78
N LEU A 237 -6.94 -9.92 3.09
CA LEU A 237 -7.76 -10.34 1.95
C LEU A 237 -9.14 -10.82 2.45
N PRO A 238 -10.21 -10.70 1.67
CA PRO A 238 -10.27 -10.11 0.33
C PRO A 238 -10.47 -8.60 0.32
N ASP A 239 -10.74 -7.97 1.46
CA ASP A 239 -11.16 -6.56 1.61
C ASP A 239 -10.20 -5.58 0.92
N LYS A 240 -8.89 -5.68 1.18
CA LYS A 240 -7.88 -4.84 0.55
C LYS A 240 -7.83 -4.97 -0.99
N ALA A 241 -8.15 -6.14 -1.54
CA ALA A 241 -8.18 -6.35 -2.98
C ALA A 241 -9.50 -5.84 -3.60
N ILE A 242 -10.61 -5.97 -2.89
CA ILE A 242 -11.92 -5.41 -3.27
C ILE A 242 -11.82 -3.89 -3.35
N ASP A 243 -11.26 -3.24 -2.32
CA ASP A 243 -11.08 -1.79 -2.30
C ASP A 243 -10.19 -1.28 -3.43
N LEU A 244 -9.15 -2.02 -3.81
CA LEU A 244 -8.32 -1.65 -4.95
C LEU A 244 -9.10 -1.65 -6.27
N ILE A 245 -9.97 -2.64 -6.48
CA ILE A 245 -10.84 -2.70 -7.66
C ILE A 245 -11.85 -1.56 -7.62
N ASP A 246 -12.48 -1.32 -6.47
CA ASP A 246 -13.46 -0.24 -6.30
C ASP A 246 -12.85 1.13 -6.57
N GLU A 247 -11.69 1.43 -5.97
CA GLU A 247 -10.97 2.69 -6.21
C GLU A 247 -10.51 2.84 -7.65
N ALA A 248 -10.04 1.76 -8.30
CA ALA A 248 -9.63 1.80 -9.70
C ALA A 248 -10.82 2.11 -10.62
N CYS A 249 -11.95 1.48 -10.36
CA CYS A 249 -13.19 1.77 -11.08
C CYS A 249 -13.66 3.22 -10.87
N ALA A 250 -13.62 3.70 -9.62
CA ALA A 250 -13.98 5.08 -9.27
C ALA A 250 -13.04 6.10 -9.93
N MET A 251 -11.74 5.81 -9.98
CA MET A 251 -10.74 6.66 -10.63
C MET A 251 -11.03 6.79 -12.13
N ILE A 252 -11.17 5.68 -12.85
CA ILE A 252 -11.50 5.67 -14.28
C ILE A 252 -12.85 6.36 -14.52
N ARG A 253 -13.87 6.09 -13.68
CA ARG A 253 -15.16 6.78 -13.78
C ARG A 253 -15.03 8.30 -13.64
N THR A 254 -14.21 8.74 -12.68
CA THR A 254 -13.94 10.17 -12.49
C THR A 254 -13.22 10.78 -13.69
N GLU A 255 -12.30 10.05 -14.31
CA GLU A 255 -11.61 10.48 -15.54
C GLU A 255 -12.56 10.59 -16.73
N ILE A 256 -13.51 9.67 -16.86
CA ILE A 256 -14.55 9.73 -17.91
C ILE A 256 -15.48 10.94 -17.72
N ASP A 257 -15.86 11.21 -16.46
CA ASP A 257 -16.81 12.29 -16.14
C ASP A 257 -16.15 13.67 -16.06
N SER A 258 -14.87 13.74 -15.75
CA SER A 258 -14.08 14.97 -15.68
C SER A 258 -13.32 15.26 -16.98
N MET A 259 -12.77 16.47 -17.09
CA MET A 259 -11.93 16.85 -18.23
C MET A 259 -10.62 16.04 -18.19
N PRO A 260 -10.21 15.38 -19.29
CA PRO A 260 -8.95 14.65 -19.37
C PRO A 260 -7.74 15.52 -19.02
N GLN A 261 -6.72 14.94 -18.38
CA GLN A 261 -5.53 15.68 -17.93
C GLN A 261 -4.82 16.44 -19.06
N GLU A 262 -4.75 15.83 -20.24
CA GLU A 262 -4.13 16.45 -21.42
C GLU A 262 -4.91 17.71 -21.84
N LEU A 263 -6.25 17.64 -21.88
CA LEU A 263 -7.09 18.78 -22.23
C LEU A 263 -7.04 19.87 -21.13
N ASP A 264 -7.01 19.49 -19.86
CA ASP A 264 -6.86 20.42 -18.74
C ASP A 264 -5.52 21.14 -18.77
N ALA A 265 -4.41 20.42 -19.04
CA ALA A 265 -3.08 21.00 -19.19
C ALA A 265 -3.02 22.03 -20.34
N VAL A 266 -3.57 21.68 -21.51
CA VAL A 266 -3.66 22.60 -22.65
C VAL A 266 -4.53 23.80 -22.31
N THR A 267 -5.65 23.60 -21.63
CA THR A 267 -6.56 24.69 -21.22
C THR A 267 -5.89 25.65 -20.22
N ARG A 268 -5.15 25.12 -19.24
CA ARG A 268 -4.37 25.95 -18.31
C ARG A 268 -3.26 26.71 -19.01
N ARG A 269 -2.59 26.08 -19.98
CA ARG A 269 -1.56 26.76 -20.78
C ARG A 269 -2.16 27.91 -21.60
N ILE A 270 -3.31 27.68 -22.23
CA ILE A 270 -4.06 28.74 -22.95
C ILE A 270 -4.37 29.89 -22.00
N MET A 271 -4.88 29.64 -20.80
CA MET A 271 -5.20 30.67 -19.82
C MET A 271 -3.95 31.47 -19.40
N GLN A 272 -2.81 30.80 -19.17
CA GLN A 272 -1.55 31.48 -18.87
C GLN A 272 -1.11 32.41 -20.01
N LEU A 273 -1.16 31.91 -21.25
CA LEU A 273 -0.80 32.71 -22.44
C LEU A 273 -1.77 33.86 -22.69
N GLU A 274 -3.07 33.70 -22.41
CA GLU A 274 -4.04 34.80 -22.51
C GLU A 274 -3.76 35.91 -21.48
N ILE A 275 -3.31 35.55 -20.27
CA ILE A 275 -2.89 36.52 -19.26
C ILE A 275 -1.65 37.27 -19.74
N GLU A 276 -0.66 36.55 -20.29
CA GLU A 276 0.58 37.14 -20.86
C GLU A 276 0.22 38.06 -22.05
N GLU A 277 -0.69 37.64 -22.95
CA GLU A 277 -1.15 38.46 -24.08
C GLU A 277 -1.74 39.79 -23.60
N GLN A 278 -2.59 39.75 -22.58
CA GLN A 278 -3.20 40.99 -22.03
C GLN A 278 -2.18 41.92 -21.40
N ALA A 279 -1.11 41.37 -20.79
CA ALA A 279 -0.02 42.16 -20.25
C ALA A 279 0.80 42.81 -21.38
N LEU A 280 1.25 42.03 -22.38
CA LEU A 280 2.05 42.50 -23.50
C LEU A 280 1.33 43.51 -24.38
N ARG A 281 0.01 43.44 -24.52
CA ARG A 281 -0.77 44.44 -25.27
C ARG A 281 -0.68 45.87 -24.68
N LYS A 282 -0.31 46.01 -23.43
CA LYS A 282 -0.16 47.31 -22.76
C LYS A 282 1.23 47.91 -22.95
N GLU A 283 2.20 47.11 -23.36
CA GLU A 283 3.58 47.53 -23.62
C GLU A 283 3.77 48.02 -25.06
N LYS A 284 4.74 48.92 -25.26
CA LYS A 284 4.93 49.58 -26.57
C LYS A 284 6.31 49.31 -27.20
N ASP A 285 7.19 48.58 -26.52
CA ASP A 285 8.53 48.28 -27.01
C ASP A 285 8.51 47.20 -28.11
N GLU A 286 9.57 47.18 -28.95
CA GLU A 286 9.67 46.27 -30.09
C GLU A 286 9.81 44.80 -29.69
N ALA A 287 10.44 44.52 -28.54
CA ALA A 287 10.60 43.17 -28.04
C ALA A 287 9.26 42.56 -27.64
N SER A 288 8.44 43.33 -26.90
CA SER A 288 7.09 42.92 -26.50
C SER A 288 6.17 42.70 -27.69
N LYS A 289 6.31 43.47 -28.78
CA LYS A 289 5.54 43.24 -30.02
C LYS A 289 5.90 41.92 -30.71
N LYS A 290 7.19 41.60 -30.84
CA LYS A 290 7.63 40.32 -31.42
C LYS A 290 7.16 39.16 -30.57
N ARG A 291 7.25 39.26 -29.23
CA ARG A 291 6.74 38.24 -28.33
C ARG A 291 5.23 38.06 -28.43
N LEU A 292 4.49 39.16 -28.62
CA LEU A 292 3.05 39.15 -28.79
C LEU A 292 2.63 38.39 -30.08
N GLU A 293 3.35 38.59 -31.18
CA GLU A 293 3.08 37.87 -32.46
C GLU A 293 3.31 36.36 -32.29
N GLN A 294 4.45 35.96 -31.70
CA GLN A 294 4.74 34.56 -31.42
C GLN A 294 3.70 33.90 -30.49
N LEU A 295 3.30 34.62 -29.47
CA LEU A 295 2.31 34.18 -28.49
C LEU A 295 0.92 34.01 -29.13
N GLN A 296 0.52 34.89 -30.07
CA GLN A 296 -0.73 34.75 -30.78
C GLN A 296 -0.75 33.55 -31.73
N GLU A 297 0.37 33.24 -32.37
CA GLU A 297 0.50 32.01 -33.15
C GLU A 297 0.41 30.77 -32.27
N GLU A 298 1.08 30.74 -31.13
CA GLU A 298 1.02 29.65 -30.15
C GLU A 298 -0.40 29.47 -29.62
N LEU A 299 -1.07 30.56 -29.24
CA LEU A 299 -2.46 30.56 -28.78
C LEU A 299 -3.42 30.02 -29.83
N THR A 300 -3.25 30.39 -31.09
CA THR A 300 -4.13 29.93 -32.21
C THR A 300 -3.97 28.41 -32.39
N LYS A 301 -2.74 27.88 -32.35
CA LYS A 301 -2.48 26.45 -32.47
C LYS A 301 -3.05 25.68 -31.29
N LEU A 302 -2.82 26.16 -30.06
CA LEU A 302 -3.31 25.50 -28.85
C LEU A 302 -4.83 25.53 -28.75
N LYS A 303 -5.49 26.64 -29.14
CA LYS A 303 -6.97 26.74 -29.17
C LYS A 303 -7.58 25.78 -30.17
N SER A 304 -7.00 25.66 -31.37
CA SER A 304 -7.48 24.71 -32.37
C SER A 304 -7.30 23.25 -31.92
N SER A 305 -6.18 22.94 -31.30
CA SER A 305 -5.94 21.62 -30.73
C SER A 305 -6.89 21.30 -29.57
N SER A 306 -7.09 22.24 -28.64
CA SER A 306 -8.01 22.12 -27.52
C SER A 306 -9.46 21.89 -27.97
N GLU A 307 -9.92 22.62 -28.98
CA GLU A 307 -11.28 22.47 -29.55
C GLU A 307 -11.48 21.08 -30.18
N GLY A 308 -10.47 20.60 -30.92
CA GLY A 308 -10.48 19.25 -31.49
C GLY A 308 -10.54 18.15 -30.42
N MET A 309 -9.69 18.26 -29.40
CA MET A 309 -9.69 17.32 -28.25
C MET A 309 -11.02 17.35 -27.50
N ARG A 310 -11.62 18.54 -27.31
CA ARG A 310 -12.90 18.71 -26.64
C ARG A 310 -14.06 18.05 -27.39
N GLN A 311 -14.14 18.25 -28.69
CA GLN A 311 -15.16 17.62 -29.53
C GLN A 311 -15.03 16.10 -29.53
N GLN A 312 -13.80 15.58 -29.58
CA GLN A 312 -13.55 14.16 -29.51
C GLN A 312 -13.96 13.61 -28.14
N TRP A 313 -13.57 14.24 -27.06
CA TRP A 313 -13.95 13.86 -25.69
C TRP A 313 -15.45 13.83 -25.48
N GLU A 314 -16.19 14.88 -25.95
CA GLU A 314 -17.64 14.93 -25.83
C GLU A 314 -18.34 13.81 -26.66
N ALA A 315 -17.80 13.47 -27.82
CA ALA A 315 -18.30 12.36 -28.63
C ALA A 315 -18.07 11.00 -27.98
N GLU A 316 -16.86 10.75 -27.48
CA GLU A 316 -16.51 9.52 -26.76
C GLU A 316 -17.38 9.37 -25.49
N LYS A 317 -17.50 10.43 -24.68
CA LYS A 317 -18.33 10.45 -23.47
C LYS A 317 -19.78 10.11 -23.74
N LYS A 318 -20.35 10.67 -24.82
CA LYS A 318 -21.75 10.41 -25.24
C LYS A 318 -21.95 8.93 -25.62
N THR A 319 -21.00 8.35 -26.32
CA THR A 319 -21.05 6.93 -26.72
C THR A 319 -20.97 6.01 -25.50
N LEU A 320 -20.05 6.28 -24.55
CA LEU A 320 -19.92 5.54 -23.30
C LEU A 320 -21.21 5.61 -22.46
N GLN A 321 -21.81 6.79 -22.32
CA GLN A 321 -23.11 6.95 -21.64
C GLN A 321 -24.23 6.16 -22.32
N GLY A 322 -24.17 6.02 -23.64
CA GLY A 322 -25.11 5.19 -24.41
C GLY A 322 -24.97 3.70 -24.08
N ILE A 323 -23.73 3.20 -24.02
CA ILE A 323 -23.44 1.81 -23.65
C ILE A 323 -23.88 1.53 -22.20
N GLN A 324 -23.61 2.45 -21.28
CA GLN A 324 -23.99 2.32 -19.88
C GLN A 324 -25.51 2.14 -19.72
N LYS A 325 -26.32 3.00 -20.33
CA LYS A 325 -27.80 2.90 -20.26
C LYS A 325 -28.31 1.55 -20.79
N LYS A 326 -27.65 0.99 -21.80
CA LYS A 326 -28.00 -0.32 -22.35
C LYS A 326 -27.61 -1.45 -21.41
N ARG A 327 -26.45 -1.37 -20.76
CA ARG A 327 -26.03 -2.34 -19.72
C ARG A 327 -26.95 -2.34 -18.50
N GLU A 328 -27.39 -1.17 -18.03
CA GLU A 328 -28.41 -1.04 -16.98
C GLU A 328 -29.74 -1.70 -17.36
N SER A 329 -30.14 -1.52 -18.63
CA SER A 329 -31.37 -2.14 -19.16
C SER A 329 -31.21 -3.66 -19.26
N LEU A 330 -30.02 -4.15 -19.62
CA LEU A 330 -29.70 -5.58 -19.69
C LEU A 330 -29.79 -6.24 -18.30
N ASP A 331 -29.22 -5.59 -17.28
CA ASP A 331 -29.27 -6.08 -15.90
C ASP A 331 -30.73 -6.11 -15.38
N LYS A 332 -31.52 -5.10 -15.72
CA LYS A 332 -32.96 -5.11 -15.41
C LYS A 332 -33.67 -6.30 -16.08
N TYR A 333 -33.40 -6.58 -17.35
CA TYR A 333 -34.00 -7.73 -18.03
C TYR A 333 -33.53 -9.08 -17.46
N ARG A 334 -32.30 -9.18 -17.00
CA ARG A 334 -31.81 -10.38 -16.31
C ARG A 334 -32.53 -10.61 -14.98
N ARG A 335 -32.72 -9.56 -14.17
CA ARG A 335 -33.52 -9.65 -12.93
C ARG A 335 -35.00 -9.99 -13.21
N ASP A 336 -35.59 -9.36 -14.21
CA ASP A 336 -36.95 -9.67 -14.65
C ASP A 336 -37.08 -11.14 -15.12
N LEU A 337 -36.04 -11.70 -15.72
CA LEU A 337 -35.97 -13.11 -16.12
C LEU A 337 -35.93 -14.03 -14.91
N ASP A 338 -35.04 -13.75 -13.93
CA ASP A 338 -34.95 -14.53 -12.70
C ASP A 338 -36.27 -14.51 -11.91
N GLU A 339 -36.93 -13.34 -11.88
CA GLU A 339 -38.24 -13.19 -11.25
C GLU A 339 -39.34 -13.98 -12.00
N ALA A 340 -39.34 -13.95 -13.33
CA ALA A 340 -40.29 -14.70 -14.14
C ALA A 340 -40.10 -16.22 -13.99
N GLU A 341 -38.83 -16.69 -13.91
CA GLU A 341 -38.50 -18.10 -13.65
C GLU A 341 -38.95 -18.53 -12.27
N SER A 342 -38.71 -17.70 -11.25
CA SER A 342 -39.14 -18.00 -9.85
C SER A 342 -40.65 -18.08 -9.71
N LYS A 343 -41.39 -17.32 -10.54
CA LYS A 343 -42.89 -17.32 -10.58
C LYS A 343 -43.47 -18.32 -11.59
N TYR A 344 -42.64 -19.13 -12.27
CA TYR A 344 -43.01 -20.05 -13.34
C TYR A 344 -43.77 -19.38 -14.52
N ASP A 345 -43.49 -18.08 -14.80
CA ASP A 345 -44.00 -17.40 -15.98
C ASP A 345 -43.08 -17.70 -17.19
N LEU A 346 -43.27 -18.88 -17.76
CA LEU A 346 -42.47 -19.39 -18.86
C LEU A 346 -42.56 -18.55 -20.13
N ASN A 347 -43.69 -17.86 -20.37
CA ASN A 347 -43.86 -16.99 -21.55
C ASN A 347 -42.98 -15.74 -21.44
N LYS A 348 -43.04 -15.05 -20.31
CA LYS A 348 -42.19 -13.88 -20.04
C LYS A 348 -40.71 -14.25 -20.01
N ALA A 349 -40.38 -15.38 -19.39
CA ALA A 349 -39.01 -15.90 -19.34
C ALA A 349 -38.46 -16.21 -20.74
N ALA A 350 -39.26 -16.83 -21.62
CA ALA A 350 -38.86 -17.11 -23.01
C ALA A 350 -38.65 -15.84 -23.84
N GLU A 351 -39.54 -14.84 -23.72
CA GLU A 351 -39.42 -13.53 -24.39
C GLU A 351 -38.15 -12.80 -23.99
N LEU A 352 -37.82 -12.79 -22.70
CA LEU A 352 -36.61 -12.16 -22.15
C LEU A 352 -35.36 -12.92 -22.61
N ARG A 353 -35.32 -14.24 -22.41
CA ARG A 353 -34.13 -15.10 -22.65
C ARG A 353 -33.76 -15.18 -24.13
N HIS A 354 -34.74 -15.30 -25.03
CA HIS A 354 -34.49 -15.52 -26.47
C HIS A 354 -34.75 -14.32 -27.34
N GLY A 355 -35.37 -13.25 -26.79
CA GLY A 355 -35.70 -12.03 -27.53
C GLY A 355 -34.89 -10.81 -27.07
N LYS A 356 -35.29 -10.24 -25.93
CA LYS A 356 -34.77 -8.92 -25.50
C LYS A 356 -33.31 -8.93 -25.07
N ILE A 357 -32.89 -9.92 -24.31
CA ILE A 357 -31.50 -10.02 -23.80
C ILE A 357 -30.50 -10.16 -24.96
N PRO A 358 -30.65 -11.15 -25.89
CA PRO A 358 -29.68 -11.32 -26.99
C PRO A 358 -29.65 -10.12 -27.95
N ALA A 359 -30.81 -9.46 -28.19
CA ALA A 359 -30.85 -8.27 -29.02
C ALA A 359 -30.04 -7.11 -28.42
N LEU A 360 -30.20 -6.88 -27.12
CA LEU A 360 -29.51 -5.81 -26.42
C LEU A 360 -28.00 -6.10 -26.27
N GLU A 361 -27.62 -7.36 -26.01
CA GLU A 361 -26.22 -7.79 -25.99
C GLU A 361 -25.53 -7.56 -27.35
N LYS A 362 -26.23 -7.83 -28.45
CA LYS A 362 -25.71 -7.57 -29.80
C LYS A 362 -25.51 -6.08 -30.07
N GLU A 363 -26.49 -5.23 -29.66
CA GLU A 363 -26.36 -3.78 -29.78
C GLU A 363 -25.19 -3.23 -28.96
N ILE A 364 -24.98 -3.73 -27.77
CA ILE A 364 -23.83 -3.35 -26.94
C ILE A 364 -22.53 -3.73 -27.63
N GLN A 365 -22.41 -4.98 -28.12
CA GLN A 365 -21.22 -5.44 -28.84
C GLN A 365 -20.91 -4.64 -30.10
N GLU A 366 -21.95 -4.20 -30.85
CA GLU A 366 -21.78 -3.38 -32.04
C GLU A 366 -21.24 -1.97 -31.67
N MET A 367 -21.71 -1.40 -30.56
CA MET A 367 -21.23 -0.10 -30.07
C MET A 367 -19.80 -0.21 -29.53
N GLU A 368 -19.48 -1.28 -28.81
CA GLU A 368 -18.12 -1.57 -28.31
C GLU A 368 -17.12 -1.75 -29.46
N LYS A 369 -17.48 -2.49 -30.52
CA LYS A 369 -16.65 -2.62 -31.74
C LYS A 369 -16.45 -1.30 -32.49
N GLN A 370 -17.46 -0.43 -32.52
CA GLN A 370 -17.29 0.92 -33.09
C GLN A 370 -16.29 1.75 -32.30
N LEU A 371 -16.28 1.61 -30.96
CA LEU A 371 -15.30 2.22 -30.10
C LEU A 371 -13.89 1.60 -30.31
N GLU A 372 -13.75 0.28 -30.43
CA GLU A 372 -12.46 -0.40 -30.64
C GLU A 372 -11.76 -0.03 -31.95
N ASN A 373 -12.51 0.19 -33.01
CA ASN A 373 -11.93 0.58 -34.31
C ASN A 373 -11.29 1.97 -34.34
N GLY A 374 -11.47 2.80 -33.31
CA GLY A 374 -10.84 4.12 -33.12
C GLY A 374 -9.65 4.13 -32.16
N SER A 375 -9.05 2.98 -31.83
CA SER A 375 -8.20 2.78 -30.65
C SER A 375 -6.89 3.58 -30.59
N ASP A 376 -6.27 3.98 -31.70
CA ASP A 376 -4.96 4.66 -31.70
C ASP A 376 -5.00 6.17 -31.30
N THR A 377 -6.19 6.76 -31.16
CA THR A 377 -6.36 8.20 -30.85
C THR A 377 -7.32 8.48 -29.69
N ARG A 378 -7.65 7.50 -28.88
CA ARG A 378 -8.60 7.69 -27.78
C ARG A 378 -8.03 8.56 -26.66
N ILE A 379 -8.88 9.48 -26.18
CA ILE A 379 -8.58 10.34 -25.02
C ILE A 379 -9.10 9.71 -23.73
N LEU A 380 -10.22 8.97 -23.77
CA LEU A 380 -10.83 8.33 -22.59
C LEU A 380 -10.44 6.86 -22.48
N ARG A 381 -9.97 6.46 -21.32
CA ARG A 381 -9.81 5.06 -20.91
C ARG A 381 -11.10 4.60 -20.23
N GLU A 382 -11.64 3.45 -20.63
CA GLU A 382 -12.86 2.88 -20.05
C GLU A 382 -12.61 1.56 -19.31
N GLU A 383 -11.37 1.10 -19.31
CA GLU A 383 -10.99 -0.21 -18.81
C GLU A 383 -10.01 -0.10 -17.65
N VAL A 384 -10.29 -0.86 -16.60
CA VAL A 384 -9.37 -1.04 -15.48
C VAL A 384 -8.40 -2.15 -15.84
N THR A 385 -7.12 -1.83 -15.92
CA THR A 385 -6.02 -2.76 -16.20
C THR A 385 -5.15 -2.97 -14.97
N SER A 386 -4.11 -3.81 -15.09
CA SER A 386 -3.11 -4.00 -14.03
C SER A 386 -2.31 -2.74 -13.72
N GLU A 387 -2.24 -1.77 -14.66
CA GLU A 387 -1.51 -0.52 -14.48
C GLU A 387 -2.22 0.42 -13.51
N GLU A 388 -3.55 0.56 -13.61
CA GLU A 388 -4.34 1.36 -12.69
C GLU A 388 -4.26 0.78 -11.26
N ILE A 389 -4.37 -0.55 -11.13
CA ILE A 389 -4.19 -1.21 -9.83
C ILE A 389 -2.80 -0.94 -9.26
N ALA A 390 -1.76 -1.08 -10.07
CA ALA A 390 -0.39 -0.79 -9.65
C ALA A 390 -0.20 0.68 -9.24
N SER A 391 -0.83 1.61 -9.95
CA SER A 391 -0.80 3.04 -9.63
C SER A 391 -1.44 3.34 -8.27
N ILE A 392 -2.57 2.70 -7.95
CA ILE A 392 -3.26 2.88 -6.66
C ILE A 392 -2.42 2.28 -5.54
N VAL A 393 -1.90 1.06 -5.71
CA VAL A 393 -1.00 0.43 -4.73
C VAL A 393 0.21 1.32 -4.48
N SER A 394 0.80 1.90 -5.54
CA SER A 394 1.90 2.84 -5.42
C SER A 394 1.54 4.08 -4.58
N ARG A 395 0.34 4.62 -4.78
CA ARG A 395 -0.16 5.78 -4.02
C ARG A 395 -0.41 5.46 -2.55
N TRP A 396 -0.97 4.28 -2.26
CA TRP A 396 -1.27 3.87 -0.88
C TRP A 396 -0.03 3.51 -0.08
N THR A 397 0.94 2.86 -0.74
CA THR A 397 2.14 2.33 -0.08
C THR A 397 3.36 3.25 -0.19
N GLY A 398 3.32 4.24 -1.09
CA GLY A 398 4.49 5.06 -1.45
C GLY A 398 5.53 4.31 -2.31
N ILE A 399 5.25 3.05 -2.71
CA ILE A 399 6.19 2.22 -3.50
C ILE A 399 5.85 2.40 -4.98
N PRO A 400 6.79 2.73 -5.86
CA PRO A 400 6.53 2.91 -7.29
C PRO A 400 6.26 1.57 -8.01
N VAL A 401 5.12 0.96 -7.72
CA VAL A 401 4.70 -0.35 -8.24
C VAL A 401 4.47 -0.34 -9.76
N THR A 402 4.13 0.82 -10.33
CA THR A 402 3.89 0.99 -11.78
C THR A 402 5.09 0.62 -12.65
N LYS A 403 6.31 0.77 -12.12
CA LYS A 403 7.54 0.36 -12.81
C LYS A 403 7.86 -1.13 -12.64
N LEU A 404 7.14 -1.85 -11.79
CA LEU A 404 7.40 -3.24 -11.44
C LEU A 404 6.78 -4.27 -12.41
N VAL A 405 5.76 -3.90 -13.18
CA VAL A 405 4.97 -4.87 -13.97
C VAL A 405 5.69 -5.35 -15.23
N GLU A 406 6.52 -4.54 -15.90
CA GLU A 406 7.21 -4.96 -17.12
C GLU A 406 8.75 -4.87 -17.07
N GLY A 407 9.32 -4.01 -16.24
CA GLY A 407 10.76 -3.74 -16.18
C GLY A 407 11.53 -4.42 -15.03
N GLU A 408 10.86 -5.12 -14.11
CA GLU A 408 11.52 -5.62 -12.88
C GLU A 408 12.65 -6.62 -13.19
N ARG A 409 12.43 -7.52 -14.11
CA ARG A 409 13.47 -8.49 -14.52
C ARG A 409 14.66 -7.80 -15.16
N GLU A 410 14.43 -6.84 -16.06
CA GLU A 410 15.53 -6.11 -16.72
C GLU A 410 16.26 -5.19 -15.75
N LYS A 411 15.52 -4.49 -14.86
CA LYS A 411 16.12 -3.67 -13.80
C LYS A 411 17.01 -4.51 -12.87
N LEU A 412 16.51 -5.67 -12.42
CA LEU A 412 17.27 -6.58 -11.57
C LEU A 412 18.51 -7.13 -12.28
N LEU A 413 18.42 -7.46 -13.56
CA LEU A 413 19.57 -7.89 -14.33
C LEU A 413 20.62 -6.78 -14.53
N ARG A 414 20.16 -5.51 -14.62
CA ARG A 414 21.04 -4.33 -14.74
C ARG A 414 21.50 -3.78 -13.38
N LEU A 415 20.97 -4.30 -12.26
CA LEU A 415 21.21 -3.78 -10.91
C LEU A 415 22.72 -3.61 -10.62
N LYS A 416 23.55 -4.59 -11.00
CA LYS A 416 25.00 -4.52 -10.83
C LYS A 416 25.59 -3.27 -11.49
N ASN A 417 25.25 -3.00 -12.74
CA ASN A 417 25.80 -1.87 -13.49
C ASN A 417 25.34 -0.54 -12.89
N THR A 418 24.06 -0.45 -12.53
CA THR A 418 23.50 0.78 -11.94
C THR A 418 24.06 1.06 -10.54
N LEU A 419 24.36 0.03 -9.74
CA LEU A 419 25.06 0.22 -8.48
C LEU A 419 26.49 0.72 -8.69
N HIS A 420 27.21 0.24 -9.74
CA HIS A 420 28.54 0.74 -10.08
C HIS A 420 28.55 2.19 -10.59
N GLU A 421 27.45 2.67 -11.16
CA GLU A 421 27.31 4.09 -11.51
C GLU A 421 27.43 5.00 -10.26
N ARG A 422 27.07 4.51 -9.08
CA ARG A 422 27.14 5.27 -7.82
C ARG A 422 28.34 4.89 -6.96
N VAL A 423 28.63 3.61 -6.85
CA VAL A 423 29.69 3.08 -5.97
C VAL A 423 30.92 2.75 -6.79
N VAL A 424 32.04 3.35 -6.43
CA VAL A 424 33.33 3.19 -7.12
C VAL A 424 34.20 2.19 -6.39
N GLY A 425 34.79 1.25 -7.12
CA GLY A 425 35.89 0.40 -6.65
C GLY A 425 35.54 -0.68 -5.61
N GLN A 426 34.27 -1.10 -5.49
CA GLN A 426 33.81 -2.13 -4.56
C GLN A 426 33.10 -3.27 -5.30
N ASP A 427 33.74 -3.83 -6.34
CA ASP A 427 33.15 -4.78 -7.28
C ASP A 427 32.59 -6.02 -6.58
N ASN A 428 33.36 -6.60 -5.63
CA ASN A 428 32.95 -7.77 -4.87
C ASN A 428 31.70 -7.47 -4.00
N ALA A 429 31.69 -6.31 -3.33
CA ALA A 429 30.54 -5.89 -2.51
C ALA A 429 29.26 -5.73 -3.33
N VAL A 430 29.36 -5.06 -4.48
CA VAL A 430 28.24 -4.87 -5.41
C VAL A 430 27.74 -6.20 -5.95
N GLN A 431 28.66 -7.11 -6.29
CA GLN A 431 28.29 -8.43 -6.80
C GLN A 431 27.53 -9.26 -5.77
N LEU A 432 28.04 -9.42 -4.55
CA LEU A 432 27.42 -10.23 -3.49
C LEU A 432 26.02 -9.71 -3.12
N VAL A 433 25.88 -8.38 -2.99
CA VAL A 433 24.58 -7.77 -2.73
C VAL A 433 23.61 -8.03 -3.87
N THR A 434 24.05 -7.88 -5.12
CA THR A 434 23.22 -8.14 -6.31
C THR A 434 22.74 -9.58 -6.37
N GLU A 435 23.63 -10.55 -6.15
CA GLU A 435 23.31 -11.97 -6.16
C GLU A 435 22.30 -12.36 -5.06
N ALA A 436 22.44 -11.80 -3.86
CA ALA A 436 21.49 -12.02 -2.77
C ALA A 436 20.09 -11.47 -3.11
N VAL A 437 20.03 -10.28 -3.70
CA VAL A 437 18.78 -9.69 -4.18
C VAL A 437 18.16 -10.56 -5.27
N TRP A 438 18.95 -11.08 -6.22
CA TRP A 438 18.46 -11.99 -7.25
C TRP A 438 17.86 -13.26 -6.66
N ARG A 439 18.54 -13.89 -5.67
CA ARG A 439 18.02 -15.08 -4.97
C ARG A 439 16.67 -14.83 -4.30
N ALA A 440 16.53 -13.69 -3.63
CA ALA A 440 15.30 -13.31 -2.95
C ALA A 440 14.16 -13.04 -3.94
N ARG A 441 14.42 -12.29 -5.01
CA ARG A 441 13.42 -11.92 -6.01
C ARG A 441 13.02 -13.08 -6.94
N ALA A 442 13.90 -14.06 -7.10
CA ALA A 442 13.60 -15.31 -7.82
C ALA A 442 12.73 -16.28 -6.99
N GLY A 443 12.40 -15.95 -5.73
CA GLY A 443 11.59 -16.80 -4.86
C GLY A 443 12.30 -18.06 -4.36
N ILE A 444 13.64 -18.11 -4.45
CA ILE A 444 14.45 -19.27 -4.02
C ILE A 444 14.81 -19.16 -2.53
N LYS A 445 14.78 -17.94 -1.98
CA LYS A 445 15.07 -17.68 -0.58
C LYS A 445 13.84 -17.99 0.31
N ASP A 446 14.10 -18.29 1.59
CA ASP A 446 13.05 -18.46 2.61
C ASP A 446 12.16 -17.21 2.69
N PRO A 447 10.83 -17.32 2.46
CA PRO A 447 9.91 -16.20 2.45
C PRO A 447 9.73 -15.52 3.83
N HIS A 448 10.15 -16.18 4.91
CA HIS A 448 10.06 -15.64 6.26
C HIS A 448 11.27 -14.79 6.66
N ARG A 449 12.28 -14.66 5.82
CA ARG A 449 13.48 -13.87 6.09
C ARG A 449 13.51 -12.56 5.30
N PRO A 450 14.23 -11.53 5.76
CA PRO A 450 14.45 -10.30 5.00
C PRO A 450 14.99 -10.56 3.59
N ILE A 451 14.76 -9.64 2.62
CA ILE A 451 15.26 -9.74 1.23
C ILE A 451 16.78 -9.98 1.23
N GLY A 452 17.53 -9.27 2.08
CA GLY A 452 18.96 -9.44 2.27
C GLY A 452 19.37 -9.04 3.68
N SER A 453 20.38 -9.72 4.20
CA SER A 453 20.99 -9.42 5.51
C SER A 453 22.51 -9.43 5.37
N PHE A 454 23.13 -8.25 5.52
CA PHE A 454 24.55 -8.06 5.22
C PHE A 454 25.31 -7.43 6.38
N LEU A 455 26.55 -7.85 6.57
CA LEU A 455 27.50 -7.18 7.45
C LEU A 455 28.61 -6.53 6.59
N PHE A 456 28.63 -5.20 6.54
CA PHE A 456 29.61 -4.42 5.80
C PHE A 456 30.79 -4.05 6.68
N LEU A 457 31.96 -4.54 6.36
CA LEU A 457 33.21 -4.33 7.10
C LEU A 457 34.18 -3.48 6.31
N GLY A 458 34.88 -2.62 6.98
CA GLY A 458 35.95 -1.83 6.33
C GLY A 458 36.13 -0.44 6.93
N PRO A 459 37.16 0.29 6.46
CA PRO A 459 37.47 1.64 6.93
C PRO A 459 36.33 2.64 6.72
N THR A 460 36.42 3.80 7.33
CA THR A 460 35.45 4.87 7.13
C THR A 460 35.63 5.48 5.72
N GLY A 461 34.53 5.92 5.09
CA GLY A 461 34.59 6.65 3.81
C GLY A 461 34.85 5.81 2.56
N VAL A 462 34.81 4.47 2.62
CA VAL A 462 35.04 3.57 1.47
C VAL A 462 33.77 3.25 0.67
N GLY A 463 32.58 3.78 1.06
CA GLY A 463 31.34 3.63 0.29
C GLY A 463 30.29 2.73 0.93
N LYS A 464 30.43 2.22 2.18
CA LYS A 464 29.43 1.34 2.84
C LYS A 464 28.04 1.95 2.86
N THR A 465 27.91 3.18 3.36
CA THR A 465 26.61 3.88 3.41
C THR A 465 26.10 4.27 2.03
N GLU A 466 27.00 4.57 1.07
CA GLU A 466 26.62 4.92 -0.30
C GLU A 466 26.03 3.72 -1.05
N LEU A 467 26.61 2.52 -0.87
CA LEU A 467 26.04 1.29 -1.42
C LEU A 467 24.64 1.02 -0.88
N ALA A 468 24.44 1.22 0.43
CA ALA A 468 23.13 1.04 1.06
C ALA A 468 22.08 2.03 0.50
N LYS A 469 22.46 3.31 0.30
CA LYS A 469 21.59 4.31 -0.34
C LYS A 469 21.32 4.00 -1.81
N ALA A 470 22.36 3.61 -2.56
CA ALA A 470 22.20 3.21 -3.95
C ALA A 470 21.24 2.02 -4.07
N LEU A 471 21.34 1.07 -3.16
CA LEU A 471 20.46 -0.10 -3.11
C LEU A 471 19.01 0.31 -2.83
N ALA A 472 18.76 1.23 -1.88
CA ALA A 472 17.42 1.75 -1.61
C ALA A 472 16.83 2.44 -2.85
N ALA A 473 17.59 3.32 -3.49
CA ALA A 473 17.16 4.00 -4.70
C ALA A 473 16.85 3.05 -5.87
N GLN A 474 17.57 1.92 -5.98
CA GLN A 474 17.38 0.97 -7.07
C GLN A 474 16.27 -0.06 -6.79
N LEU A 475 16.15 -0.54 -5.56
CA LEU A 475 15.14 -1.54 -5.20
C LEU A 475 13.78 -0.93 -4.93
N PHE A 476 13.74 0.30 -4.42
CA PHE A 476 12.52 0.96 -3.97
C PHE A 476 12.31 2.33 -4.63
N ASP A 477 13.05 2.62 -5.69
CA ASP A 477 12.99 3.81 -6.57
C ASP A 477 13.07 5.18 -5.83
N SER A 478 13.44 5.19 -4.54
CA SER A 478 13.64 6.42 -3.75
C SER A 478 14.68 6.22 -2.64
N GLU A 479 15.47 7.26 -2.39
CA GLU A 479 16.36 7.29 -1.21
C GLU A 479 15.58 7.53 0.11
N GLU A 480 14.31 7.89 0.06
CA GLU A 480 13.46 8.04 1.25
C GLU A 480 13.18 6.69 1.93
N HIS A 481 13.27 5.59 1.18
CA HIS A 481 13.18 4.23 1.70
C HIS A 481 14.47 3.74 2.37
N PHE A 482 15.31 4.66 2.84
CA PHE A 482 16.54 4.39 3.56
C PHE A 482 16.42 4.79 5.02
N ILE A 483 16.34 3.80 5.91
CA ILE A 483 16.28 3.98 7.36
C ILE A 483 17.68 3.81 7.92
N ARG A 484 18.24 4.85 8.54
CA ARG A 484 19.55 4.79 9.19
C ARG A 484 19.39 4.96 10.70
N ILE A 485 19.95 4.03 11.44
CA ILE A 485 20.00 4.06 12.90
C ILE A 485 21.48 3.95 13.33
N ASP A 486 21.96 4.93 14.09
CA ASP A 486 23.32 4.95 14.62
C ASP A 486 23.35 4.16 15.95
N MET A 487 24.08 3.06 15.96
CA MET A 487 24.14 2.18 17.13
C MET A 487 24.93 2.78 18.29
N SER A 488 25.66 3.87 18.07
CA SER A 488 26.31 4.61 19.17
C SER A 488 25.29 5.23 20.15
N GLU A 489 24.04 5.44 19.74
CA GLU A 489 22.95 5.89 20.61
C GLU A 489 22.37 4.75 21.49
N TYR A 490 22.73 3.50 21.23
CA TYR A 490 22.16 2.30 21.83
C TYR A 490 23.20 1.49 22.62
N MET A 491 24.16 2.18 23.22
CA MET A 491 25.22 1.57 24.03
C MET A 491 24.72 1.07 25.41
N GLU A 492 23.65 1.66 25.92
CA GLU A 492 23.11 1.37 27.23
C GLU A 492 21.85 0.51 27.16
N LYS A 493 21.66 -0.38 28.14
CA LYS A 493 20.53 -1.33 28.14
C LYS A 493 19.16 -0.66 28.03
N HIS A 494 18.95 0.48 28.67
CA HIS A 494 17.66 1.19 28.58
C HIS A 494 17.45 1.89 27.25
N SER A 495 18.50 2.18 26.48
CA SER A 495 18.36 2.73 25.14
C SER A 495 17.82 1.69 24.15
N VAL A 496 18.08 0.39 24.39
CA VAL A 496 17.65 -0.71 23.52
C VAL A 496 16.11 -0.76 23.41
N SER A 497 15.39 -0.45 24.49
CA SER A 497 13.92 -0.39 24.45
C SER A 497 13.38 0.67 23.51
N ARG A 498 14.16 1.71 23.18
CA ARG A 498 13.77 2.73 22.18
C ARG A 498 13.70 2.17 20.74
N LEU A 499 14.38 1.05 20.45
CA LEU A 499 14.31 0.41 19.13
C LEU A 499 12.95 -0.25 18.89
N VAL A 500 12.42 -0.93 19.90
CA VAL A 500 11.20 -1.75 19.81
C VAL A 500 10.01 -1.09 20.49
N GLY A 501 10.26 -0.11 21.35
CA GLY A 501 9.28 0.62 22.16
C GLY A 501 9.44 0.32 23.65
N ALA A 502 9.04 1.29 24.49
CA ALA A 502 9.08 1.17 25.94
C ALA A 502 7.95 0.25 26.45
N PRO A 503 8.20 -0.56 27.49
CA PRO A 503 7.15 -1.37 28.11
C PRO A 503 5.99 -0.52 28.68
N PRO A 504 4.79 -1.09 28.86
CA PRO A 504 3.65 -0.39 29.45
C PRO A 504 4.01 0.25 30.80
N GLY A 505 3.65 1.53 30.96
CA GLY A 505 3.91 2.30 32.19
C GLY A 505 5.24 3.06 32.21
N TYR A 506 6.08 2.95 31.19
CA TYR A 506 7.30 3.77 31.06
C TYR A 506 7.08 4.94 30.10
N ILE A 507 7.87 6.00 30.29
CA ILE A 507 7.86 7.20 29.41
C ILE A 507 8.25 6.77 27.98
N GLY A 508 7.48 7.19 26.98
CA GLY A 508 7.70 6.84 25.56
C GLY A 508 6.94 5.59 25.09
N TYR A 509 6.06 4.99 25.91
CA TYR A 509 5.23 3.86 25.48
C TYR A 509 4.33 4.19 24.29
N GLU A 510 3.73 5.39 24.26
CA GLU A 510 2.83 5.85 23.18
C GLU A 510 3.57 6.21 21.88
N GLU A 511 4.88 6.53 21.97
CA GLU A 511 5.68 6.94 20.80
C GLU A 511 6.08 5.75 19.91
N GLY A 512 5.99 4.52 20.43
CA GLY A 512 6.47 3.31 19.74
C GLY A 512 8.00 3.21 19.66
N GLY A 513 8.52 2.17 19.00
CA GLY A 513 9.96 1.97 18.83
C GLY A 513 10.46 2.64 17.54
N GLN A 514 11.64 3.24 17.59
CA GLN A 514 12.23 3.94 16.44
C GLN A 514 12.41 3.01 15.23
N LEU A 515 12.91 1.81 15.43
CA LEU A 515 13.09 0.83 14.36
C LEU A 515 11.73 0.26 13.90
N THR A 516 10.90 -0.15 14.85
CA THR A 516 9.62 -0.78 14.54
C THR A 516 8.65 0.18 13.86
N GLU A 517 8.53 1.43 14.32
CA GLU A 517 7.68 2.45 13.68
C GLU A 517 8.20 2.87 12.31
N ALA A 518 9.53 3.01 12.15
CA ALA A 518 10.11 3.36 10.86
C ALA A 518 9.83 2.29 9.79
N VAL A 519 10.00 1.00 10.14
CA VAL A 519 9.73 -0.12 9.23
C VAL A 519 8.22 -0.33 9.04
N ARG A 520 7.40 -0.12 10.07
CA ARG A 520 5.95 -0.21 9.93
C ARG A 520 5.40 0.81 8.92
N ARG A 521 5.94 2.04 8.96
CA ARG A 521 5.57 3.09 8.00
C ARG A 521 6.15 2.86 6.60
N ASN A 522 7.35 2.27 6.53
CA ASN A 522 8.06 1.99 5.29
C ASN A 522 8.49 0.51 5.25
N PRO A 523 7.56 -0.43 5.00
CA PRO A 523 7.85 -1.86 5.03
C PRO A 523 8.78 -2.32 3.91
N TYR A 524 8.97 -1.51 2.87
CA TYR A 524 9.90 -1.70 1.77
C TYR A 524 11.05 -0.69 1.92
N SER A 525 12.07 -1.07 2.67
CA SER A 525 13.19 -0.16 2.98
C SER A 525 14.51 -0.89 3.15
N VAL A 526 15.60 -0.14 2.99
CA VAL A 526 16.93 -0.56 3.41
C VAL A 526 17.17 -0.02 4.81
N VAL A 527 17.33 -0.93 5.77
CA VAL A 527 17.60 -0.61 7.17
C VAL A 527 19.10 -0.71 7.40
N LEU A 528 19.76 0.41 7.63
CA LEU A 528 21.18 0.49 7.97
C LEU A 528 21.35 0.69 9.47
N LEU A 529 21.98 -0.27 10.14
CA LEU A 529 22.41 -0.17 11.52
C LEU A 529 23.91 0.15 11.53
N ASP A 530 24.23 1.42 11.75
CA ASP A 530 25.60 1.92 11.60
C ASP A 530 26.40 1.71 12.91
N GLU A 531 27.67 1.31 12.82
CA GLU A 531 28.60 1.08 13.92
C GLU A 531 28.07 0.05 14.96
N ILE A 532 27.64 -1.13 14.46
CA ILE A 532 27.00 -2.17 15.27
C ILE A 532 27.89 -2.67 16.44
N GLU A 533 29.21 -2.55 16.33
CA GLU A 533 30.16 -2.89 17.41
C GLU A 533 29.98 -2.04 18.66
N LYS A 534 29.34 -0.88 18.57
CA LYS A 534 29.08 0.00 19.72
C LYS A 534 27.76 -0.33 20.44
N ALA A 535 26.91 -1.14 19.82
CA ALA A 535 25.60 -1.46 20.37
C ALA A 535 25.67 -2.31 21.64
N HIS A 536 24.69 -2.14 22.54
CA HIS A 536 24.53 -3.03 23.67
C HIS A 536 24.27 -4.49 23.21
N PRO A 537 24.77 -5.52 23.89
CA PRO A 537 24.58 -6.93 23.49
C PRO A 537 23.14 -7.38 23.33
N ASP A 538 22.17 -6.73 23.98
CA ASP A 538 20.75 -7.03 23.85
C ASP A 538 20.18 -6.66 22.45
N VAL A 539 20.83 -5.75 21.71
CA VAL A 539 20.48 -5.44 20.31
C VAL A 539 20.65 -6.68 19.43
N ALA A 540 21.68 -7.49 19.70
CA ALA A 540 21.88 -8.74 18.97
C ALA A 540 20.69 -9.71 19.10
N ASN A 541 19.99 -9.73 20.22
CA ASN A 541 18.81 -10.59 20.42
C ASN A 541 17.62 -10.10 19.55
N ILE A 542 17.44 -8.78 19.40
CA ILE A 542 16.44 -8.18 18.52
C ILE A 542 16.75 -8.55 17.05
N LEU A 543 18.02 -8.42 16.66
CA LEU A 543 18.47 -8.74 15.31
C LEU A 543 18.29 -10.22 14.99
N LEU A 544 18.59 -11.12 15.92
CA LEU A 544 18.37 -12.56 15.71
C LEU A 544 16.91 -12.85 15.38
N GLN A 545 15.96 -12.25 16.09
CA GLN A 545 14.54 -12.43 15.80
C GLN A 545 14.16 -11.89 14.41
N ILE A 546 14.65 -10.69 14.05
CA ILE A 546 14.40 -10.10 12.73
C ILE A 546 14.98 -10.98 11.60
N LEU A 547 16.20 -11.49 11.78
CA LEU A 547 16.92 -12.27 10.77
C LEU A 547 16.37 -13.68 10.59
N ASP A 548 15.79 -14.28 11.64
CA ASP A 548 15.22 -15.63 11.59
C ASP A 548 13.76 -15.64 11.18
N ASP A 549 12.94 -14.86 11.89
CA ASP A 549 11.49 -14.86 11.73
C ASP A 549 10.99 -13.78 10.77
N GLY A 550 11.86 -12.84 10.33
CA GLY A 550 11.50 -11.70 9.49
C GLY A 550 10.46 -10.77 10.11
N ARG A 551 10.24 -10.85 11.43
CA ARG A 551 9.23 -10.07 12.14
C ARG A 551 9.61 -9.88 13.60
N ILE A 552 9.09 -8.81 14.19
CA ILE A 552 9.25 -8.55 15.63
C ILE A 552 7.93 -7.97 16.18
N THR A 553 7.62 -8.30 17.42
CA THR A 553 6.48 -7.70 18.14
C THR A 553 6.96 -6.46 18.87
N ASP A 554 6.31 -5.32 18.62
CA ASP A 554 6.61 -4.07 19.32
C ASP A 554 6.06 -4.08 20.76
N SER A 555 6.37 -3.04 21.52
CA SER A 555 5.91 -2.89 22.91
C SER A 555 4.39 -2.75 23.05
N GLN A 556 3.68 -2.43 21.97
CA GLN A 556 2.22 -2.32 21.93
C GLN A 556 1.54 -3.64 21.51
N GLY A 557 2.31 -4.71 21.32
CA GLY A 557 1.82 -6.02 20.88
C GLY A 557 1.58 -6.13 19.37
N ARG A 558 1.96 -5.13 18.57
CA ARG A 558 1.80 -5.16 17.12
C ARG A 558 2.98 -5.89 16.48
N MET A 559 2.67 -6.73 15.49
CA MET A 559 3.67 -7.46 14.73
C MET A 559 4.19 -6.59 13.58
N VAL A 560 5.48 -6.30 13.55
CA VAL A 560 6.16 -5.54 12.50
C VAL A 560 6.92 -6.49 11.60
N ASN A 561 6.64 -6.41 10.30
CA ASN A 561 7.17 -7.31 9.28
C ASN A 561 8.41 -6.72 8.60
N PHE A 562 9.52 -7.47 8.60
CA PHE A 562 10.81 -7.14 7.98
C PHE A 562 11.11 -7.97 6.72
N THR A 563 10.22 -8.86 6.29
CA THR A 563 10.48 -9.76 5.15
C THR A 563 10.74 -9.01 3.84
N ASN A 564 10.21 -7.79 3.72
CA ASN A 564 10.39 -6.92 2.56
C ASN A 564 11.52 -5.90 2.73
N THR A 565 12.31 -5.99 3.79
CA THR A 565 13.45 -5.08 4.02
C THR A 565 14.77 -5.71 3.63
N VAL A 566 15.77 -4.86 3.38
CA VAL A 566 17.18 -5.24 3.32
C VAL A 566 17.86 -4.72 4.59
N VAL A 567 18.39 -5.62 5.43
CA VAL A 567 19.05 -5.26 6.68
C VAL A 567 20.56 -5.23 6.48
N ILE A 568 21.17 -4.08 6.73
CA ILE A 568 22.61 -3.86 6.58
C ILE A 568 23.18 -3.42 7.93
N LEU A 569 24.15 -4.14 8.42
CA LEU A 569 24.96 -3.77 9.57
C LEU A 569 26.29 -3.23 9.08
N THR A 570 26.77 -2.13 9.62
CA THR A 570 28.15 -1.66 9.32
C THR A 570 29.04 -1.78 10.53
N SER A 571 30.29 -2.10 10.31
CA SER A 571 31.30 -2.13 11.36
C SER A 571 32.67 -1.72 10.85
N ASN A 572 33.46 -1.17 11.76
CA ASN A 572 34.85 -0.79 11.52
C ASN A 572 35.85 -1.82 12.10
N ILE A 573 35.36 -2.95 12.61
CA ILE A 573 36.22 -4.03 13.15
C ILE A 573 37.10 -4.57 12.02
N GLY A 574 38.39 -4.75 12.29
CA GLY A 574 39.38 -5.25 11.32
C GLY A 574 39.84 -4.23 10.28
N SER A 575 39.41 -2.94 10.38
CA SER A 575 39.78 -1.90 9.41
C SER A 575 41.30 -1.71 9.29
N SER A 576 42.07 -1.87 10.35
CA SER A 576 43.54 -1.79 10.33
C SER A 576 44.18 -2.84 9.42
N TYR A 577 43.65 -4.06 9.43
CA TYR A 577 44.15 -5.13 8.57
C TYR A 577 43.80 -4.85 7.09
N LEU A 578 42.59 -4.30 6.82
CA LEU A 578 42.14 -3.98 5.47
C LEU A 578 42.83 -2.75 4.84
N MET A 579 43.41 -1.86 5.68
CA MET A 579 44.19 -0.72 5.16
C MET A 579 45.62 -1.11 4.76
N GLU A 580 46.20 -2.12 5.37
CA GLU A 580 47.54 -2.58 5.11
C GLU A 580 47.63 -3.63 3.98
N ALA A 581 46.49 -4.23 3.65
CA ALA A 581 46.41 -5.32 2.68
C ALA A 581 46.44 -4.86 1.21
N GLN A 582 47.16 -5.60 0.37
CA GLN A 582 46.93 -5.58 -1.08
C GLN A 582 45.60 -6.32 -1.38
N LYS A 583 44.91 -5.94 -2.46
CA LYS A 583 43.65 -6.56 -2.87
C LYS A 583 43.77 -8.10 -2.87
N ASP A 584 42.76 -8.78 -2.28
CA ASP A 584 42.56 -10.23 -2.31
C ASP A 584 43.57 -11.08 -1.50
N ASP A 585 44.05 -10.61 -0.38
CA ASP A 585 44.88 -11.40 0.51
C ASP A 585 44.02 -12.25 1.45
N ALA A 586 43.89 -13.56 1.18
CA ALA A 586 43.12 -14.51 1.97
C ALA A 586 43.55 -14.54 3.46
N ALA A 587 44.82 -14.25 3.75
CA ALA A 587 45.31 -14.16 5.12
C ALA A 587 44.68 -12.98 5.87
N VAL A 588 44.37 -11.89 5.20
CA VAL A 588 43.73 -10.71 5.78
C VAL A 588 42.25 -11.00 6.06
N GLU A 589 41.55 -11.69 5.19
CA GLU A 589 40.16 -12.14 5.44
C GLU A 589 40.08 -13.00 6.69
N ASP A 590 41.00 -13.94 6.88
CA ASP A 590 41.07 -14.79 8.08
C ASP A 590 41.29 -13.97 9.34
N LEU A 591 42.16 -12.95 9.32
CA LEU A 591 42.42 -12.06 10.45
C LEU A 591 41.16 -11.20 10.78
N VAL A 592 40.50 -10.65 9.77
CA VAL A 592 39.27 -9.90 9.97
C VAL A 592 38.17 -10.80 10.53
N MET A 593 38.01 -12.02 10.01
CA MET A 593 37.03 -12.99 10.52
C MET A 593 37.34 -13.43 11.94
N ALA A 594 38.62 -13.58 12.30
CA ALA A 594 39.01 -13.87 13.66
C ALA A 594 38.65 -12.71 14.63
N ALA A 595 38.91 -11.47 14.23
CA ALA A 595 38.53 -10.28 15.00
C ALA A 595 37.01 -10.18 15.19
N LEU A 596 36.22 -10.47 14.14
CA LEU A 596 34.76 -10.50 14.21
C LEU A 596 34.23 -11.51 15.23
N ARG A 597 34.77 -12.75 15.20
CA ARG A 597 34.36 -13.83 16.12
C ARG A 597 34.65 -13.51 17.60
N GLN A 598 35.56 -12.57 17.87
CA GLN A 598 35.82 -12.08 19.23
C GLN A 598 34.77 -11.08 19.71
N HIS A 599 34.15 -10.30 18.78
CA HIS A 599 33.20 -9.25 19.12
C HIS A 599 31.75 -9.69 19.01
N PHE A 600 31.43 -10.50 18.01
CA PHE A 600 30.03 -10.94 17.73
C PHE A 600 29.84 -12.42 18.05
N LYS A 601 28.67 -12.76 18.60
CA LYS A 601 28.27 -14.16 18.78
C LYS A 601 28.23 -14.88 17.47
N PRO A 602 28.69 -16.14 17.36
CA PRO A 602 28.61 -16.94 16.15
C PRO A 602 27.19 -17.07 15.58
N GLU A 603 26.18 -17.05 16.47
CA GLU A 603 24.76 -17.11 16.09
C GLU A 603 24.36 -15.97 15.17
N LEU A 604 24.78 -14.72 15.47
CA LEU A 604 24.46 -13.56 14.65
C LEU A 604 25.16 -13.64 13.29
N LEU A 605 26.45 -14.00 13.27
CA LEU A 605 27.23 -14.09 12.01
C LEU A 605 26.68 -15.17 11.08
N ASN A 606 26.19 -16.29 11.62
CA ASN A 606 25.61 -17.40 10.84
C ASN A 606 24.21 -17.05 10.26
N ARG A 607 23.58 -15.97 10.71
CA ARG A 607 22.26 -15.51 10.21
C ARG A 607 22.37 -14.47 9.11
N MET A 608 23.57 -13.90 8.91
CA MET A 608 23.84 -13.01 7.78
C MET A 608 23.87 -13.81 6.48
N ASP A 609 23.33 -13.24 5.43
CA ASP A 609 23.41 -13.82 4.08
C ASP A 609 24.86 -13.76 3.58
N ASP A 610 25.51 -12.60 3.79
CA ASP A 610 26.92 -12.41 3.43
C ASP A 610 27.62 -11.40 4.35
N ILE A 611 28.92 -11.64 4.59
CA ILE A 611 29.84 -10.72 5.27
C ILE A 611 30.71 -10.09 4.19
N ILE A 612 30.56 -8.80 3.97
CA ILE A 612 31.12 -8.08 2.82
C ILE A 612 32.27 -7.18 3.26
N LEU A 613 33.44 -7.42 2.71
CA LEU A 613 34.65 -6.64 2.97
C LEU A 613 34.75 -5.48 1.99
N PHE A 614 34.89 -4.26 2.52
CA PHE A 614 35.15 -3.04 1.75
C PHE A 614 36.64 -2.73 1.83
N HIS A 615 37.28 -2.70 0.68
CA HIS A 615 38.71 -2.40 0.57
C HIS A 615 38.99 -0.90 0.58
N ALA A 616 40.21 -0.53 0.92
CA ALA A 616 40.69 0.84 0.82
C ALA A 616 40.63 1.34 -0.65
N LEU A 617 40.35 2.62 -0.82
CA LEU A 617 40.23 3.24 -2.14
C LEU A 617 41.64 3.54 -2.71
N SER A 618 41.86 3.27 -4.02
CA SER A 618 43.03 3.65 -4.74
C SER A 618 42.94 5.10 -5.26
N GLU A 619 44.05 5.68 -5.75
CA GLU A 619 44.06 7.02 -6.36
C GLU A 619 43.09 7.12 -7.54
N GLU A 620 42.99 6.09 -8.37
CA GLU A 620 42.05 6.04 -9.49
C GLU A 620 40.62 6.11 -9.00
N HIS A 621 40.30 5.44 -7.87
CA HIS A 621 38.99 5.51 -7.25
C HIS A 621 38.67 6.89 -6.71
N PHE A 622 39.66 7.58 -6.08
CA PHE A 622 39.45 8.95 -5.62
C PHE A 622 39.20 9.91 -6.79
N THR A 623 39.91 9.78 -7.90
CA THR A 623 39.68 10.58 -9.12
C THR A 623 38.27 10.36 -9.65
N ALA A 624 37.83 9.12 -9.77
CA ALA A 624 36.46 8.80 -10.22
C ALA A 624 35.38 9.35 -9.28
N ILE A 625 35.63 9.33 -7.97
CA ILE A 625 34.70 9.89 -6.95
C ILE A 625 34.66 11.42 -7.04
N ALA A 626 35.80 12.07 -7.23
CA ALA A 626 35.91 13.53 -7.42
C ALA A 626 35.08 13.97 -8.62
N TRP A 627 35.22 13.28 -9.77
CA TRP A 627 34.40 13.52 -10.96
C TRP A 627 32.91 13.39 -10.67
N LYS A 628 32.47 12.38 -9.93
CA LYS A 628 31.04 12.22 -9.55
C LYS A 628 30.51 13.40 -8.74
N TYR A 629 31.27 13.94 -7.81
CA TYR A 629 30.86 15.15 -7.09
C TYR A 629 30.77 16.37 -7.98
N VAL A 630 31.71 16.50 -8.93
CA VAL A 630 31.68 17.60 -9.91
C VAL A 630 30.51 17.45 -10.88
N GLU A 631 30.21 16.25 -11.38
CA GLU A 631 29.04 15.98 -12.23
C GLU A 631 27.73 16.33 -11.53
N GLN A 632 27.62 16.07 -10.23
CA GLN A 632 26.44 16.50 -9.44
C GLN A 632 26.33 18.02 -9.38
N LEU A 633 27.46 18.73 -9.29
CA LEU A 633 27.49 20.19 -9.35
C LEU A 633 27.10 20.69 -10.75
N VAL A 634 27.64 20.11 -11.79
CA VAL A 634 27.30 20.42 -13.19
C VAL A 634 25.80 20.30 -13.44
N LYS A 635 25.17 19.22 -12.98
CA LYS A 635 23.72 19.02 -13.12
C LYS A 635 22.91 20.10 -12.38
N ARG A 636 23.32 20.48 -11.18
CA ARG A 636 22.63 21.54 -10.40
C ARG A 636 22.77 22.92 -11.04
N VAL A 637 23.93 23.21 -11.62
CA VAL A 637 24.17 24.48 -12.32
C VAL A 637 23.44 24.52 -13.67
N ALA A 638 23.33 23.38 -14.35
CA ALA A 638 22.56 23.25 -15.60
C ALA A 638 21.06 23.54 -15.44
N GLU A 639 20.48 23.34 -14.24
CA GLU A 639 19.10 23.74 -13.93
C GLU A 639 18.89 25.28 -14.02
N GLN A 640 19.99 26.05 -13.94
CA GLN A 640 19.99 27.51 -14.13
C GLN A 640 20.35 27.92 -15.57
N GLU A 641 20.34 26.97 -16.52
CA GLU A 641 20.71 27.15 -17.92
C GLU A 641 22.19 27.58 -18.12
N ILE A 642 23.08 27.22 -17.19
CA ILE A 642 24.50 27.51 -17.25
C ILE A 642 25.31 26.23 -17.42
N THR A 643 26.27 26.21 -18.35
CA THR A 643 27.15 25.07 -18.55
C THR A 643 28.40 25.22 -17.69
N LEU A 644 28.84 24.17 -17.03
CA LEU A 644 30.07 24.15 -16.23
C LEU A 644 31.04 23.17 -16.84
N ASP A 645 32.21 23.66 -17.20
CA ASP A 645 33.32 22.87 -17.73
C ASP A 645 34.50 22.89 -16.75
N VAL A 646 34.98 21.71 -16.34
CA VAL A 646 35.99 21.55 -15.30
C VAL A 646 37.19 20.84 -15.87
N ALA A 647 38.33 21.48 -15.78
CA ALA A 647 39.59 20.94 -16.29
C ALA A 647 40.11 19.78 -15.41
N GLN A 648 40.85 18.84 -16.02
CA GLN A 648 41.40 17.66 -15.35
C GLN A 648 42.39 18.03 -14.23
N ASP A 649 43.19 19.07 -14.42
CA ASP A 649 44.15 19.57 -13.42
C ASP A 649 43.48 20.03 -12.10
N VAL A 650 42.22 20.52 -12.16
CA VAL A 650 41.43 20.85 -10.98
C VAL A 650 41.08 19.58 -10.23
N ILE A 651 40.70 18.51 -10.93
CA ILE A 651 40.35 17.22 -10.31
C ILE A 651 41.60 16.60 -9.68
N ASP A 652 42.73 16.61 -10.38
CA ASP A 652 43.97 16.06 -9.86
C ASP A 652 44.42 16.80 -8.59
N TRP A 653 44.27 18.13 -8.57
CA TRP A 653 44.53 18.95 -7.38
C TRP A 653 43.54 18.62 -6.23
N VAL A 654 42.25 18.43 -6.54
CA VAL A 654 41.23 18.04 -5.53
C VAL A 654 41.59 16.69 -4.91
N VAL A 655 42.05 15.74 -5.72
CA VAL A 655 42.46 14.42 -5.24
C VAL A 655 43.73 14.51 -4.39
N GLU A 656 44.76 15.23 -4.87
CA GLU A 656 46.02 15.38 -4.13
C GLU A 656 45.84 16.02 -2.75
N GLN A 657 44.97 17.04 -2.65
CA GLN A 657 44.76 17.78 -1.41
C GLN A 657 43.60 17.21 -0.55
N GLY A 658 42.66 16.55 -1.17
CA GLY A 658 41.41 16.11 -0.51
C GLY A 658 41.32 14.63 -0.21
N ALA A 659 42.17 13.78 -0.82
CA ALA A 659 42.20 12.34 -0.54
C ALA A 659 43.00 12.05 0.74
N ASP A 660 42.43 11.28 1.64
CA ASP A 660 43.11 10.78 2.83
C ASP A 660 42.84 9.27 2.94
N PRO A 661 43.87 8.43 2.85
CA PRO A 661 43.71 6.98 2.93
C PRO A 661 43.03 6.49 4.24
N GLN A 662 43.18 7.25 5.35
CA GLN A 662 42.59 6.90 6.64
C GLN A 662 41.09 7.25 6.73
N PHE A 663 40.67 8.35 6.10
CA PHE A 663 39.30 8.87 6.13
C PHE A 663 38.51 8.61 4.82
N GLY A 664 39.14 7.97 3.84
CA GLY A 664 38.54 7.63 2.54
C GLY A 664 38.10 8.86 1.74
N ALA A 665 36.94 8.76 1.09
CA ALA A 665 36.40 9.83 0.25
C ALA A 665 35.64 10.94 1.02
N ARG A 666 35.48 10.87 2.35
CA ARG A 666 34.76 11.90 3.12
C ARG A 666 35.40 13.30 3.03
N PRO A 667 36.72 13.45 3.17
CA PRO A 667 37.35 14.78 3.03
C PRO A 667 37.19 15.37 1.63
N LEU A 668 37.21 14.54 0.59
CA LEU A 668 37.08 14.94 -0.81
C LEU A 668 35.80 15.74 -1.08
N LYS A 669 34.67 15.27 -0.57
CA LYS A 669 33.38 15.97 -0.71
C LYS A 669 33.44 17.37 -0.10
N ARG A 670 34.01 17.49 1.09
CA ARG A 670 34.16 18.80 1.77
C ARG A 670 35.11 19.74 1.00
N PHE A 671 36.13 19.15 0.36
CA PHE A 671 37.09 19.89 -0.42
C PHE A 671 36.45 20.46 -1.69
N VAL A 672 35.70 19.65 -2.44
CA VAL A 672 34.94 20.10 -3.60
C VAL A 672 33.95 21.21 -3.20
N GLN A 673 33.21 21.06 -2.11
CA GLN A 673 32.30 22.09 -1.63
C GLN A 673 32.99 23.39 -1.29
N ARG A 674 34.12 23.30 -0.59
CA ARG A 674 34.82 24.50 -0.10
C ARG A 674 35.49 25.29 -1.23
N TYR A 675 36.06 24.61 -2.21
CA TYR A 675 36.88 25.24 -3.21
C TYR A 675 36.17 25.39 -4.56
N ILE A 676 35.49 24.37 -5.05
CA ILE A 676 34.82 24.42 -6.34
C ILE A 676 33.41 25.04 -6.22
N GLU A 677 32.55 24.48 -5.38
CA GLU A 677 31.17 25.01 -5.25
C GLU A 677 31.14 26.47 -4.76
N THR A 678 32.07 26.83 -3.85
CA THR A 678 32.15 28.19 -3.35
C THR A 678 32.68 29.16 -4.42
N ALA A 679 33.62 28.73 -5.29
CA ALA A 679 34.11 29.56 -6.37
C ALA A 679 33.01 29.79 -7.44
N VAL A 680 32.31 28.77 -7.84
CA VAL A 680 31.16 28.86 -8.77
C VAL A 680 30.06 29.76 -8.17
N ALA A 681 29.71 29.56 -6.89
CA ALA A 681 28.68 30.37 -6.23
C ALA A 681 29.05 31.88 -6.19
N LYS A 682 30.33 32.20 -6.01
CA LYS A 682 30.77 33.60 -6.05
C LYS A 682 30.58 34.26 -7.41
N GLU A 683 30.88 33.53 -8.50
CA GLU A 683 30.69 34.07 -9.86
C GLU A 683 29.20 34.22 -10.20
N LEU A 684 28.37 33.26 -9.82
CA LEU A 684 26.92 33.35 -9.99
C LEU A 684 26.32 34.53 -9.23
N LEU A 685 26.79 34.76 -7.99
CA LEU A 685 26.30 35.88 -7.14
C LEU A 685 26.77 37.26 -7.63
N ARG A 686 27.85 37.35 -8.42
CA ARG A 686 28.26 38.62 -9.08
C ARG A 686 27.26 39.11 -10.11
N GLY A 687 26.37 38.20 -10.59
CA GLY A 687 25.32 38.54 -11.53
C GLY A 687 25.77 38.84 -12.95
N GLU A 688 27.01 38.50 -13.27
CA GLU A 688 27.61 38.74 -14.61
C GLU A 688 27.44 37.54 -15.54
N VAL A 689 26.95 36.37 -15.02
CA VAL A 689 26.74 35.14 -15.79
C VAL A 689 25.30 35.09 -16.26
N LEU A 690 25.12 35.00 -17.58
CA LEU A 690 23.81 34.96 -18.22
C LEU A 690 23.39 33.51 -18.54
N PRO A 691 22.10 33.18 -18.56
CA PRO A 691 21.64 31.89 -19.07
C PRO A 691 22.17 31.60 -20.48
N GLY A 692 22.69 30.38 -20.71
CA GLY A 692 23.34 29.94 -21.94
C GLY A 692 24.87 30.15 -21.98
N GLU A 693 25.48 30.76 -20.96
CA GLU A 693 26.94 30.89 -20.89
C GLU A 693 27.60 29.65 -20.27
N THR A 694 28.89 29.48 -20.59
CA THR A 694 29.75 28.40 -20.06
C THR A 694 30.78 28.99 -19.09
N LEU A 695 30.85 28.39 -17.89
CA LEU A 695 31.88 28.68 -16.90
C LEU A 695 32.97 27.64 -16.96
N HIS A 696 34.23 28.07 -17.15
CA HIS A 696 35.41 27.22 -17.14
C HIS A 696 36.12 27.28 -15.79
N ILE A 697 36.42 26.12 -15.21
CA ILE A 697 37.17 26.00 -13.97
C ILE A 697 38.56 25.46 -14.28
N ASN A 698 39.55 26.27 -13.99
CA ASN A 698 40.96 25.97 -14.27
C ASN A 698 41.84 26.22 -13.04
N MET A 699 43.04 25.67 -13.02
CA MET A 699 44.05 25.96 -12.00
C MET A 699 44.95 27.11 -12.47
N ARG A 700 45.09 28.17 -11.61
CA ARG A 700 46.11 29.24 -11.79
C ARG A 700 46.78 29.53 -10.45
N ASP A 701 48.11 29.56 -10.47
CA ASP A 701 48.95 29.84 -9.30
C ASP A 701 48.59 28.99 -8.07
N GLY A 702 48.19 27.72 -8.28
CA GLY A 702 47.81 26.80 -7.21
C GLY A 702 46.42 27.08 -6.59
N GLN A 703 45.59 27.88 -7.26
CA GLN A 703 44.23 28.17 -6.85
C GLN A 703 43.21 27.84 -7.96
N CYS A 704 42.04 27.37 -7.53
CA CYS A 704 40.93 27.15 -8.44
C CYS A 704 40.27 28.48 -8.82
N VAL A 705 40.27 28.78 -10.12
CA VAL A 705 39.74 30.03 -10.70
C VAL A 705 38.61 29.66 -11.67
N VAL A 706 37.52 30.41 -11.57
CA VAL A 706 36.36 30.28 -12.46
C VAL A 706 36.41 31.42 -13.46
N GLU A 707 36.36 31.09 -14.74
CA GLU A 707 36.41 32.04 -15.85
C GLU A 707 35.20 31.82 -16.79
N LYS A 708 34.81 32.88 -17.52
CA LYS A 708 33.79 32.81 -18.57
C LYS A 708 34.36 32.28 -19.86
#